data_5fcf71ee44a8cd8c7d1fc0ada684466b
#
_entry.id   5fcf71ee44a8cd8c7d1fc0ada684466b
#
_cell.length_a   1.000
_cell.length_b   1.000
_cell.length_c   1.000
_cell.angle_alpha   90.00
_cell.angle_beta   90.00
_cell.angle_gamma   90.00
#
_symmetry.space_group_name_H-M   'P 1'
#
loop_
_entity.id
_entity.type
_entity.pdbx_description
1 polymer ?
#
loop_
_entity_poly.entity_id
_entity_poly.type
_entity_poly.pdbx_seq_one_letter_code
_entity_poly.pdbx_strand_id
1 'polypeptide(L)'
;MSRRFLRIGPPIALVIIGLASLTPGLLSQNTGLPSTRNGDWPHYTADLKGTRYSPLDQINGTNFNQLEVAWRFKTDNLGPRPEYKLEGTPLAIKGVLYTTGGTRRSVVALDGKTGEVIWTHSLREGRRAAIAPRQLSGRGVSYWTDGKGDDRVIYVTTGYRLVELHAKNGAMVTSFGKDGIVDLKVGAVKGKGEAIDLETGEIGVHSTAAVVKDIVIVGSSMREGATVPTHNNTKGLVRAFDVRTGKLLWTFNTIPKPGEFGNDTWENESWAVNGNTGVWTQITVDEDLGLVYLPVETPTSDYYGGHRPGNNLFAESLVCVDLKTGQRKWYFQFVHHPLWNFDNSSAPLLLDINVNGKAIKAVASPSKQAWVYVFDRVTGQPVWPIEERPVPQSDVPGEKTSPTQPFPTKPPAYGRQYLDITKDVIDFTPELHAQGLEALKRYRVGNSPFTPPMLGDVNGILGAIGAGTATNWPGSAADPETHVVYAQAGNLPSARSLVAPPAGFSDIRYVSGLAGQQFREVLGPGDCCAADAPPRPTAPAAPPPPSGAAPNPPAAGGGGLTVQGLPIVRPPYGVLSAIDLDKGELMWQVPHGDTPDNIRTHPMLAGMTIPKTGQAGTSGVGLMVTKTVVVMGDPQITAPPGRQRGAMLRAYDKKTGQQVGAVWMPAPQSGSPMTYSVDGKQYIIVAIGGGAYSGEYLAFSLPGGGTRTTSQGQ
;
A
#
# COMPACT_ATOMS: atom_id res chain seq x y z
N MET A 1 18.00 -101.02 -6.91
CA MET A 1 16.66 -100.99 -6.30
C MET A 1 16.31 -99.54 -6.05
N SER A 2 15.42 -98.97 -6.60
CA SER A 2 14.05 -98.83 -6.82
C SER A 2 13.77 -97.46 -7.58
N ARG A 3 12.99 -97.65 -8.60
CA ARG A 3 12.45 -96.55 -9.48
C ARG A 3 11.54 -95.61 -8.71
N ARG A 4 11.42 -94.29 -9.15
CA ARG A 4 10.11 -93.73 -9.51
C ARG A 4 10.15 -92.25 -10.00
N PHE A 5 9.74 -92.11 -11.22
CA PHE A 5 8.76 -91.22 -11.88
C PHE A 5 8.92 -89.68 -11.83
N LEU A 6 9.22 -89.23 -13.04
CA LEU A 6 8.91 -87.84 -13.55
C LEU A 6 7.41 -87.56 -13.44
N ARG A 7 7.07 -86.33 -13.01
CA ARG A 7 5.82 -85.69 -13.40
C ARG A 7 6.15 -84.26 -13.87
N ILE A 8 5.84 -84.04 -15.14
CA ILE A 8 5.86 -82.72 -15.83
C ILE A 8 4.61 -81.95 -15.40
N GLY A 9 4.76 -80.76 -14.85
CA GLY A 9 3.70 -79.82 -14.60
C GLY A 9 3.82 -78.64 -15.61
N PRO A 10 2.71 -77.99 -16.00
CA PRO A 10 2.66 -77.00 -17.11
C PRO A 10 3.31 -75.66 -16.77
N PRO A 11 3.68 -74.84 -17.78
CA PRO A 11 4.37 -73.52 -17.57
C PRO A 11 3.43 -72.50 -17.01
N ILE A 12 3.84 -71.86 -15.90
CA ILE A 12 3.18 -70.69 -15.33
C ILE A 12 3.61 -69.50 -16.16
N ALA A 13 2.65 -68.91 -16.86
CA ALA A 13 2.80 -67.59 -17.50
C ALA A 13 2.94 -66.54 -16.44
N LEU A 14 4.09 -65.86 -16.41
CA LEU A 14 4.33 -64.68 -15.56
C LEU A 14 3.60 -63.46 -16.18
N VAL A 15 2.46 -63.09 -15.61
CA VAL A 15 1.81 -61.84 -15.90
C VAL A 15 2.53 -60.75 -15.06
N ILE A 16 3.34 -59.90 -15.73
CA ILE A 16 3.91 -58.69 -15.14
C ILE A 16 2.81 -57.65 -15.06
N ILE A 17 2.21 -57.50 -13.88
CA ILE A 17 1.33 -56.40 -13.57
C ILE A 17 2.25 -55.21 -13.26
N GLY A 18 2.34 -54.26 -14.21
CA GLY A 18 2.98 -52.96 -13.99
C GLY A 18 2.22 -52.19 -12.90
N LEU A 19 2.77 -52.09 -11.71
CA LEU A 19 2.34 -51.14 -10.71
C LEU A 19 2.71 -49.72 -11.21
N ALA A 20 1.75 -49.06 -11.82
CA ALA A 20 1.81 -47.61 -11.93
C ALA A 20 1.79 -47.03 -10.52
N SER A 21 2.91 -46.51 -10.06
CA SER A 21 3.01 -45.70 -8.84
C SER A 21 2.19 -44.42 -9.02
N LEU A 22 0.92 -44.48 -8.62
CA LEU A 22 0.12 -43.30 -8.32
C LEU A 22 0.77 -42.62 -7.12
N THR A 23 1.58 -41.59 -7.39
CA THR A 23 1.90 -40.59 -6.38
C THR A 23 0.57 -40.04 -5.84
N PRO A 24 0.28 -40.14 -4.55
CA PRO A 24 -0.87 -39.44 -4.00
C PRO A 24 -0.59 -37.97 -4.16
N GLY A 25 -1.25 -37.31 -5.12
CA GLY A 25 -1.43 -35.89 -5.06
C GLY A 25 -2.00 -35.57 -3.67
N LEU A 26 -1.29 -34.76 -2.91
CA LEU A 26 -1.78 -34.17 -1.68
C LEU A 26 -3.07 -33.42 -2.03
N LEU A 27 -4.20 -34.12 -1.95
CA LEU A 27 -5.50 -33.51 -1.81
C LEU A 27 -5.43 -32.74 -0.49
N SER A 28 -5.15 -31.43 -0.58
CA SER A 28 -5.35 -30.51 0.53
C SER A 28 -6.74 -30.83 1.09
N GLN A 29 -6.77 -31.33 2.32
CA GLN A 29 -8.03 -31.48 3.04
C GLN A 29 -8.70 -30.13 3.04
N ASN A 30 -9.88 -30.04 2.44
CA ASN A 30 -10.70 -28.84 2.47
C ASN A 30 -11.14 -28.64 3.92
N THR A 31 -10.41 -27.81 4.67
CA THR A 31 -10.62 -27.59 6.11
C THR A 31 -11.92 -26.84 6.39
N GLY A 32 -12.66 -26.47 5.36
CA GLY A 32 -13.86 -25.62 5.47
C GLY A 32 -13.56 -24.18 5.86
N LEU A 33 -12.29 -23.82 6.04
CA LEU A 33 -11.87 -22.45 6.32
C LEU A 33 -11.88 -21.60 5.04
N PRO A 34 -12.18 -20.29 5.15
CA PRO A 34 -12.18 -19.39 4.01
C PRO A 34 -10.83 -19.35 3.31
N SER A 35 -10.83 -19.41 1.96
CA SER A 35 -9.62 -19.46 1.15
C SER A 35 -9.88 -18.94 -0.27
N THR A 36 -8.90 -18.30 -0.89
CA THR A 36 -8.99 -17.87 -2.29
C THR A 36 -9.21 -19.07 -3.25
N ARG A 37 -8.80 -20.27 -2.87
CA ARG A 37 -9.06 -21.51 -3.62
C ARG A 37 -10.53 -21.91 -3.65
N ASN A 38 -11.30 -21.50 -2.62
CA ASN A 38 -12.74 -21.76 -2.52
C ASN A 38 -13.59 -20.59 -3.08
N GLY A 39 -12.94 -19.58 -3.68
CA GLY A 39 -13.62 -18.38 -4.18
C GLY A 39 -13.86 -17.32 -3.12
N ASP A 40 -13.30 -17.44 -1.94
CA ASP A 40 -13.31 -16.39 -0.92
C ASP A 40 -12.14 -15.38 -1.12
N TRP A 41 -12.16 -14.29 -0.35
CA TRP A 41 -11.07 -13.33 -0.18
C TRP A 41 -10.92 -13.03 1.31
N PRO A 42 -10.26 -13.92 2.08
CA PRO A 42 -10.36 -13.91 3.55
C PRO A 42 -9.50 -12.86 4.26
N HIS A 43 -8.54 -12.25 3.57
CA HIS A 43 -7.65 -11.22 4.11
C HIS A 43 -7.61 -10.00 3.20
N TYR A 44 -7.25 -8.85 3.73
CA TYR A 44 -7.09 -7.61 2.95
C TYR A 44 -6.20 -7.80 1.71
N THR A 45 -5.18 -8.63 1.82
CA THR A 45 -4.23 -8.98 0.74
C THR A 45 -4.49 -10.36 0.13
N ALA A 46 -5.71 -10.85 0.14
CA ALA A 46 -6.13 -12.18 -0.26
C ALA A 46 -5.75 -13.27 0.75
N ASP A 47 -4.51 -13.27 1.20
CA ASP A 47 -3.94 -14.20 2.17
C ASP A 47 -3.01 -13.48 3.17
N LEU A 48 -2.49 -14.23 4.15
CA LEU A 48 -1.51 -13.73 5.12
C LEU A 48 -0.12 -13.54 4.51
N LYS A 49 0.14 -14.08 3.32
CA LYS A 49 1.41 -13.95 2.59
C LYS A 49 1.52 -12.65 1.78
N GLY A 50 0.46 -11.86 1.75
CA GLY A 50 0.44 -10.57 1.06
C GLY A 50 0.27 -10.65 -0.45
N THR A 51 -0.08 -11.82 -1.02
CA THR A 51 0.05 -12.07 -2.47
C THR A 51 -0.95 -11.32 -3.34
N ARG A 52 -2.13 -10.99 -2.84
CA ARG A 52 -3.26 -10.44 -3.63
C ARG A 52 -3.61 -11.34 -4.83
N TYR A 53 -3.43 -12.64 -4.67
CA TYR A 53 -3.64 -13.66 -5.68
C TYR A 53 -4.93 -14.44 -5.45
N SER A 54 -5.65 -14.69 -6.53
CA SER A 54 -6.77 -15.63 -6.56
C SER A 54 -6.64 -16.56 -7.76
N PRO A 55 -6.81 -17.87 -7.58
CA PRO A 55 -6.75 -18.85 -8.70
C PRO A 55 -8.00 -18.84 -9.58
N LEU A 56 -8.99 -17.97 -9.32
CA LEU A 56 -10.19 -17.82 -10.14
C LEU A 56 -9.83 -17.38 -11.57
N ASP A 57 -10.47 -17.99 -12.57
CA ASP A 57 -10.19 -17.77 -14.00
C ASP A 57 -11.43 -17.66 -14.91
N GLN A 58 -12.64 -17.66 -14.34
CA GLN A 58 -13.87 -17.44 -15.10
C GLN A 58 -13.82 -16.06 -15.82
N ILE A 59 -13.32 -15.04 -15.14
CA ILE A 59 -12.99 -13.74 -15.73
C ILE A 59 -11.53 -13.77 -16.15
N ASN A 60 -11.28 -13.56 -17.45
CA ASN A 60 -9.94 -13.67 -18.05
C ASN A 60 -9.76 -12.68 -19.21
N GLY A 61 -8.62 -12.71 -19.90
CA GLY A 61 -8.30 -11.78 -20.97
C GLY A 61 -9.22 -11.83 -22.18
N THR A 62 -9.95 -12.93 -22.41
CA THR A 62 -10.85 -13.06 -23.58
C THR A 62 -12.23 -12.47 -23.35
N ASN A 63 -12.65 -12.34 -22.09
CA ASN A 63 -14.00 -11.91 -21.73
C ASN A 63 -14.06 -10.66 -20.81
N PHE A 64 -12.92 -10.10 -20.43
CA PHE A 64 -12.86 -8.95 -19.51
C PHE A 64 -13.65 -7.73 -20.02
N ASN A 65 -13.65 -7.48 -21.34
CA ASN A 65 -14.41 -6.40 -21.95
C ASN A 65 -15.94 -6.60 -21.92
N GLN A 66 -16.39 -7.80 -21.57
CA GLN A 66 -17.81 -8.14 -21.46
C GLN A 66 -18.36 -7.92 -20.04
N LEU A 67 -17.50 -7.54 -19.09
CA LEU A 67 -17.92 -7.28 -17.71
C LEU A 67 -18.94 -6.15 -17.68
N GLU A 68 -20.00 -6.41 -16.91
CA GLU A 68 -21.05 -5.45 -16.60
C GLU A 68 -21.06 -5.16 -15.10
N VAL A 69 -21.57 -3.99 -14.71
CA VAL A 69 -21.77 -3.66 -13.30
C VAL A 69 -22.87 -4.58 -12.75
N ALA A 70 -22.50 -5.44 -11.82
CA ALA A 70 -23.43 -6.34 -11.16
C ALA A 70 -24.25 -5.61 -10.10
N TRP A 71 -23.59 -4.82 -9.26
CA TRP A 71 -24.20 -3.99 -8.23
C TRP A 71 -23.25 -2.87 -7.78
N ARG A 72 -23.81 -1.93 -7.03
CA ARG A 72 -23.12 -0.74 -6.53
C ARG A 72 -23.49 -0.48 -5.08
N PHE A 73 -22.52 -0.05 -4.26
CA PHE A 73 -22.75 0.33 -2.89
C PHE A 73 -22.07 1.65 -2.54
N LYS A 74 -22.87 2.71 -2.38
CA LYS A 74 -22.42 4.04 -1.94
C LYS A 74 -22.22 4.08 -0.43
N THR A 75 -21.15 4.75 0.02
CA THR A 75 -20.83 4.90 1.46
C THR A 75 -21.34 6.20 2.08
N ASP A 76 -22.08 7.00 1.34
CA ASP A 76 -22.51 8.37 1.71
C ASP A 76 -23.26 8.44 3.04
N ASN A 77 -24.06 7.41 3.34
CA ASN A 77 -24.89 7.35 4.55
C ASN A 77 -24.18 6.70 5.76
N LEU A 78 -22.91 6.33 5.63
CA LEU A 78 -22.14 5.68 6.70
C LEU A 78 -21.36 6.67 7.58
N GLY A 79 -21.81 7.91 7.62
CA GLY A 79 -21.22 8.98 8.42
C GLY A 79 -21.97 10.29 8.26
N PRO A 80 -21.60 11.36 8.99
CA PRO A 80 -22.29 12.66 8.93
C PRO A 80 -22.08 13.41 7.62
N ARG A 81 -21.15 12.96 6.78
CA ARG A 81 -20.87 13.52 5.45
C ARG A 81 -20.27 12.44 4.55
N PRO A 82 -20.33 12.61 3.22
CA PRO A 82 -19.66 11.74 2.28
C PRO A 82 -18.14 11.74 2.48
N GLU A 83 -17.51 10.59 2.20
CA GLU A 83 -16.06 10.51 2.01
C GLU A 83 -15.72 10.48 0.52
N TYR A 84 -14.55 11.04 0.17
CA TYR A 84 -14.09 11.11 -1.22
C TYR A 84 -12.81 10.30 -1.45
N LYS A 85 -12.36 9.58 -0.41
CA LYS A 85 -11.16 8.76 -0.44
C LYS A 85 -11.44 7.42 0.26
N LEU A 86 -12.15 6.52 -0.44
CA LEU A 86 -12.47 5.18 0.04
C LEU A 86 -11.30 4.24 -0.27
N GLU A 87 -10.50 3.88 0.72
CA GLU A 87 -9.29 3.03 0.55
C GLU A 87 -9.56 1.54 0.77
N GLY A 88 -10.80 1.15 1.03
CA GLY A 88 -11.17 -0.20 1.44
C GLY A 88 -10.98 -1.27 0.37
N THR A 89 -10.60 -2.45 0.82
CA THR A 89 -10.72 -3.72 0.08
C THR A 89 -11.61 -4.63 0.92
N PRO A 90 -12.82 -4.99 0.46
CA PRO A 90 -13.70 -5.89 1.20
C PRO A 90 -13.08 -7.28 1.40
N LEU A 91 -13.46 -7.97 2.47
CA LEU A 91 -13.31 -9.42 2.57
C LEU A 91 -14.54 -10.09 1.97
N ALA A 92 -14.36 -11.25 1.34
CA ALA A 92 -15.44 -12.09 0.87
C ALA A 92 -15.36 -13.45 1.57
N ILE A 93 -16.36 -13.79 2.37
CA ILE A 93 -16.40 -15.01 3.18
C ILE A 93 -17.73 -15.71 2.95
N LYS A 94 -17.72 -16.87 2.30
CA LYS A 94 -18.91 -17.68 2.06
C LYS A 94 -20.09 -16.86 1.50
N GLY A 95 -19.80 -15.99 0.54
CA GLY A 95 -20.81 -15.15 -0.14
C GLY A 95 -21.20 -13.85 0.59
N VAL A 96 -20.66 -13.58 1.77
CA VAL A 96 -20.88 -12.32 2.49
C VAL A 96 -19.62 -11.44 2.35
N LEU A 97 -19.82 -10.15 2.05
CA LEU A 97 -18.76 -9.17 2.00
C LEU A 97 -18.71 -8.37 3.30
N TYR A 98 -17.53 -8.22 3.88
CA TYR A 98 -17.29 -7.40 5.07
C TYR A 98 -16.32 -6.28 4.72
N THR A 99 -16.67 -5.04 5.02
CA THR A 99 -15.82 -3.88 4.73
C THR A 99 -16.09 -2.72 5.67
N THR A 100 -15.32 -1.66 5.52
CA THR A 100 -15.57 -0.37 6.17
C THR A 100 -15.98 0.68 5.15
N GLY A 101 -16.75 1.67 5.59
CA GLY A 101 -17.13 2.82 4.76
C GLY A 101 -17.53 4.02 5.60
N GLY A 102 -17.55 5.19 4.94
CA GLY A 102 -17.98 6.45 5.51
C GLY A 102 -16.99 7.04 6.52
N THR A 103 -17.25 8.28 6.87
CA THR A 103 -16.33 9.10 7.69
C THR A 103 -16.27 8.69 9.17
N ARG A 104 -17.08 7.71 9.60
CA ARG A 104 -17.02 7.09 10.93
C ARG A 104 -16.36 5.72 10.93
N ARG A 105 -15.84 5.25 9.81
CA ARG A 105 -15.32 3.89 9.68
C ARG A 105 -16.34 2.86 10.12
N SER A 106 -17.59 3.01 9.61
CA SER A 106 -18.65 2.05 9.86
C SER A 106 -18.32 0.71 9.21
N VAL A 107 -18.51 -0.39 9.92
CA VAL A 107 -18.41 -1.74 9.39
C VAL A 107 -19.75 -2.12 8.75
N VAL A 108 -19.70 -2.69 7.56
CA VAL A 108 -20.88 -3.20 6.85
C VAL A 108 -20.67 -4.64 6.41
N ALA A 109 -21.75 -5.44 6.50
CA ALA A 109 -21.83 -6.72 5.83
C ALA A 109 -22.83 -6.60 4.68
N LEU A 110 -22.40 -7.05 3.50
CA LEU A 110 -23.22 -7.01 2.27
C LEU A 110 -23.39 -8.42 1.74
N ASP A 111 -24.53 -8.67 1.12
CA ASP A 111 -24.72 -9.85 0.27
C ASP A 111 -23.81 -9.73 -0.96
N GLY A 112 -22.94 -10.71 -1.17
CA GLY A 112 -21.93 -10.67 -2.23
C GLY A 112 -22.50 -10.76 -3.64
N LYS A 113 -23.76 -11.23 -3.80
CA LYS A 113 -24.43 -11.37 -5.09
C LYS A 113 -25.19 -10.11 -5.50
N THR A 114 -25.76 -9.41 -4.53
CA THR A 114 -26.69 -8.29 -4.77
C THR A 114 -26.15 -6.95 -4.28
N GLY A 115 -25.18 -6.92 -3.36
CA GLY A 115 -24.70 -5.70 -2.71
C GLY A 115 -25.66 -5.16 -1.63
N GLU A 116 -26.73 -5.90 -1.31
CA GLU A 116 -27.68 -5.50 -0.26
C GLU A 116 -27.04 -5.57 1.12
N VAL A 117 -27.42 -4.62 1.98
CA VAL A 117 -26.91 -4.53 3.35
C VAL A 117 -27.56 -5.60 4.22
N ILE A 118 -26.73 -6.46 4.82
CA ILE A 118 -27.19 -7.46 5.81
C ILE A 118 -27.21 -6.81 7.19
N TRP A 119 -26.14 -6.14 7.58
CA TRP A 119 -26.05 -5.36 8.82
C TRP A 119 -24.99 -4.26 8.73
N THR A 120 -25.10 -3.28 9.63
CA THR A 120 -24.11 -2.22 9.82
C THR A 120 -23.79 -2.06 11.29
N HIS A 121 -22.52 -1.70 11.58
CA HIS A 121 -22.06 -1.34 12.92
C HIS A 121 -21.25 -0.06 12.87
N SER A 122 -21.47 0.85 13.82
CA SER A 122 -20.73 2.12 13.91
C SER A 122 -20.57 2.57 15.36
N LEU A 123 -19.36 2.93 15.75
CA LEU A 123 -19.10 3.56 17.04
C LEU A 123 -19.04 5.08 16.90
N ARG A 124 -19.60 5.78 17.88
CA ARG A 124 -19.47 7.23 18.02
C ARG A 124 -18.40 7.51 19.06
N GLU A 125 -17.25 7.96 18.62
CA GLU A 125 -16.07 8.19 19.46
C GLU A 125 -15.82 9.68 19.76
N GLY A 126 -16.71 10.58 19.35
CA GLY A 126 -16.69 12.00 19.64
C GLY A 126 -15.35 12.66 19.31
N ARG A 127 -14.82 13.45 20.25
CA ARG A 127 -13.56 14.21 20.10
C ARG A 127 -12.39 13.27 19.76
N ARG A 128 -12.32 12.10 20.35
CA ARG A 128 -11.24 11.13 20.12
C ARG A 128 -11.08 10.76 18.64
N ALA A 129 -12.20 10.53 17.92
CA ALA A 129 -12.16 10.28 16.49
C ALA A 129 -11.90 11.56 15.68
N ALA A 130 -12.46 12.71 16.13
CA ALA A 130 -12.36 13.98 15.41
C ALA A 130 -10.94 14.51 15.28
N ILE A 131 -10.07 14.21 16.25
CA ILE A 131 -8.66 14.65 16.27
C ILE A 131 -7.67 13.54 15.94
N ALA A 132 -8.17 12.33 15.64
CA ALA A 132 -7.32 11.19 15.33
C ALA A 132 -6.43 11.46 14.08
N PRO A 133 -5.19 10.98 14.07
CA PRO A 133 -4.29 11.19 12.93
C PRO A 133 -4.74 10.41 11.68
N ARG A 134 -5.50 9.32 11.89
CA ARG A 134 -5.96 8.44 10.80
C ARG A 134 -7.47 8.31 10.83
N GLN A 135 -8.11 9.15 10.04
CA GLN A 135 -9.57 9.27 9.95
C GLN A 135 -10.13 8.50 8.76
N LEU A 136 -11.41 8.73 8.41
CA LEU A 136 -12.15 8.11 7.33
C LEU A 136 -12.34 6.58 7.49
N SER A 137 -12.79 5.93 6.43
CA SER A 137 -13.14 4.51 6.42
C SER A 137 -12.00 3.55 6.73
N GLY A 138 -10.74 3.97 6.56
CA GLY A 138 -9.60 3.05 6.62
C GLY A 138 -9.63 2.06 5.46
N ARG A 139 -8.96 0.92 5.63
CA ARG A 139 -8.74 -0.04 4.53
C ARG A 139 -9.59 -1.30 4.60
N GLY A 140 -10.41 -1.47 5.62
CA GLY A 140 -11.31 -2.61 5.76
C GLY A 140 -11.27 -3.25 7.14
N VAL A 141 -11.58 -4.52 7.16
CA VAL A 141 -11.70 -5.35 8.38
C VAL A 141 -10.85 -6.61 8.26
N SER A 142 -10.72 -7.35 9.36
CA SER A 142 -10.17 -8.69 9.39
C SER A 142 -11.23 -9.69 9.83
N TYR A 143 -10.99 -10.96 9.59
CA TYR A 143 -11.91 -12.03 9.93
C TYR A 143 -11.20 -13.11 10.72
N TRP A 144 -11.92 -13.67 11.70
CA TRP A 144 -11.50 -14.81 12.47
C TRP A 144 -12.62 -15.83 12.60
N THR A 145 -12.28 -17.11 12.63
CA THR A 145 -13.22 -18.21 12.87
C THR A 145 -12.55 -19.31 13.67
N ASP A 146 -13.31 -19.93 14.56
CA ASP A 146 -12.88 -21.15 15.26
C ASP A 146 -13.19 -22.43 14.44
N GLY A 147 -13.80 -22.28 13.26
CA GLY A 147 -14.26 -23.37 12.40
C GLY A 147 -15.47 -24.13 12.95
N LYS A 148 -16.08 -23.68 14.05
CA LYS A 148 -17.20 -24.32 14.75
C LYS A 148 -18.42 -23.42 14.93
N GLY A 149 -18.38 -22.21 14.33
CA GLY A 149 -19.50 -21.26 14.33
C GLY A 149 -19.28 -20.00 15.17
N ASP A 150 -18.13 -19.84 15.84
CA ASP A 150 -17.70 -18.54 16.36
C ASP A 150 -16.93 -17.81 15.28
N ASP A 151 -17.65 -16.99 14.52
CA ASP A 151 -17.13 -16.21 13.41
C ASP A 151 -17.14 -14.73 13.77
N ARG A 152 -16.00 -14.04 13.65
CA ARG A 152 -15.82 -12.65 14.09
C ARG A 152 -15.25 -11.76 13.00
N VAL A 153 -15.77 -10.54 12.91
CA VAL A 153 -15.23 -9.44 12.14
C VAL A 153 -14.49 -8.50 13.09
N ILE A 154 -13.25 -8.20 12.77
CA ILE A 154 -12.34 -7.45 13.65
C ILE A 154 -11.92 -6.17 12.93
N TYR A 155 -11.98 -5.03 13.62
CA TYR A 155 -11.54 -3.77 13.04
C TYR A 155 -10.92 -2.83 14.06
N VAL A 156 -10.08 -1.91 13.59
CA VAL A 156 -9.56 -0.82 14.40
C VAL A 156 -10.36 0.44 14.09
N THR A 157 -10.94 1.04 15.12
CA THR A 157 -11.73 2.26 14.97
C THR A 157 -10.88 3.48 14.65
N THR A 158 -11.51 4.57 14.23
CA THR A 158 -10.86 5.87 14.03
C THR A 158 -10.13 6.34 15.31
N GLY A 159 -10.75 6.16 16.48
CA GLY A 159 -10.17 6.50 17.78
C GLY A 159 -9.13 5.50 18.32
N TYR A 160 -8.66 4.58 17.50
CA TYR A 160 -7.66 3.57 17.84
C TYR A 160 -8.12 2.63 18.98
N ARG A 161 -9.27 1.98 18.74
CA ARG A 161 -9.78 0.87 19.55
C ARG A 161 -9.87 -0.39 18.69
N LEU A 162 -9.50 -1.53 19.22
CA LEU A 162 -9.69 -2.83 18.58
C LEU A 162 -11.06 -3.38 19.03
N VAL A 163 -11.89 -3.71 18.06
CA VAL A 163 -13.28 -4.13 18.28
C VAL A 163 -13.56 -5.43 17.54
N GLU A 164 -14.30 -6.32 18.18
CA GLU A 164 -14.78 -7.56 17.57
C GLU A 164 -16.30 -7.60 17.51
N LEU A 165 -16.80 -8.03 16.36
CA LEU A 165 -18.21 -8.17 16.04
C LEU A 165 -18.53 -9.60 15.65
N HIS A 166 -19.68 -10.12 16.05
CA HIS A 166 -20.20 -11.36 15.49
C HIS A 166 -20.45 -11.19 13.99
N ALA A 167 -19.81 -12.01 13.16
CA ALA A 167 -19.90 -11.90 11.70
C ALA A 167 -21.34 -12.03 11.19
N LYS A 168 -22.20 -12.79 11.87
CA LYS A 168 -23.58 -13.05 11.49
C LYS A 168 -24.47 -11.80 11.57
N ASN A 169 -24.29 -10.92 12.57
CA ASN A 169 -25.25 -9.86 12.88
C ASN A 169 -24.64 -8.50 13.28
N GLY A 170 -23.29 -8.37 13.30
CA GLY A 170 -22.61 -7.14 13.64
C GLY A 170 -22.68 -6.71 15.11
N ALA A 171 -23.22 -7.55 15.99
CA ALA A 171 -23.23 -7.28 17.43
C ALA A 171 -21.81 -7.43 18.00
N MET A 172 -21.48 -6.59 19.00
CA MET A 172 -20.17 -6.65 19.67
C MET A 172 -19.99 -7.96 20.43
N VAL A 173 -18.80 -8.55 20.36
CA VAL A 173 -18.40 -9.74 21.15
C VAL A 173 -18.01 -9.26 22.54
N THR A 174 -18.96 -9.19 23.47
CA THR A 174 -18.78 -8.56 24.80
C THR A 174 -17.77 -9.25 25.70
N SER A 175 -17.40 -10.50 25.40
CA SER A 175 -16.33 -11.24 26.10
C SER A 175 -14.92 -10.82 25.69
N PHE A 176 -14.77 -10.04 24.60
CA PHE A 176 -13.50 -9.53 24.13
C PHE A 176 -13.15 -8.21 24.84
N GLY A 177 -11.97 -8.13 25.45
CA GLY A 177 -11.51 -6.93 26.15
C GLY A 177 -12.47 -6.47 27.25
N LYS A 178 -12.79 -5.18 27.24
CA LYS A 178 -13.84 -4.60 28.10
C LYS A 178 -15.05 -4.30 27.21
N ASP A 179 -16.13 -5.04 27.40
CA ASP A 179 -17.41 -4.86 26.68
C ASP A 179 -17.26 -4.90 25.14
N GLY A 180 -16.39 -5.78 24.60
CA GLY A 180 -16.11 -5.93 23.18
C GLY A 180 -15.00 -5.04 22.63
N ILE A 181 -14.25 -4.33 23.49
CA ILE A 181 -13.27 -3.31 23.09
C ILE A 181 -11.95 -3.50 23.84
N VAL A 182 -10.84 -3.41 23.09
CA VAL A 182 -9.49 -3.16 23.65
C VAL A 182 -9.07 -1.74 23.27
N ASP A 183 -8.79 -0.90 24.28
CA ASP A 183 -8.28 0.46 24.04
C ASP A 183 -6.78 0.42 23.70
N LEU A 184 -6.49 0.65 22.42
CA LEU A 184 -5.13 0.60 21.90
C LEU A 184 -4.28 1.83 22.28
N LYS A 185 -4.83 2.91 22.85
CA LYS A 185 -4.03 4.01 23.38
C LYS A 185 -3.40 3.67 24.73
N VAL A 186 -3.96 2.71 25.47
CA VAL A 186 -3.37 2.23 26.73
C VAL A 186 -2.00 1.62 26.45
N GLY A 187 -0.97 2.09 27.15
CA GLY A 187 0.41 1.64 27.00
C GLY A 187 1.19 2.26 25.83
N ALA A 188 0.56 3.12 25.01
CA ALA A 188 1.29 3.97 24.07
C ALA A 188 1.97 5.12 24.84
N VAL A 189 3.20 5.47 24.43
CA VAL A 189 4.05 6.42 25.15
C VAL A 189 4.69 7.44 24.22
N LYS A 190 5.10 8.58 24.78
CA LYS A 190 5.99 9.58 24.17
C LYS A 190 7.18 9.85 25.11
N GLY A 191 8.11 10.69 24.67
CA GLY A 191 9.21 11.12 25.52
C GLY A 191 10.05 9.95 26.04
N LYS A 192 10.36 9.95 27.33
CA LYS A 192 11.12 8.89 28.01
C LYS A 192 10.24 7.74 28.53
N GLY A 193 8.96 7.69 28.12
CA GLY A 193 8.01 6.68 28.51
C GLY A 193 6.73 7.23 29.14
N GLU A 194 6.48 8.54 28.98
CA GLU A 194 5.26 9.17 29.46
C GLU A 194 4.05 8.65 28.69
N ALA A 195 3.01 8.22 29.43
CA ALA A 195 1.76 7.78 28.82
C ALA A 195 1.10 8.93 28.05
N ILE A 196 0.54 8.63 26.89
CA ILE A 196 -0.25 9.60 26.16
C ILE A 196 -1.64 9.75 26.77
N ASP A 197 -2.28 10.90 26.55
CA ASP A 197 -3.67 11.10 26.93
C ASP A 197 -4.59 10.22 26.08
N LEU A 198 -5.55 9.52 26.69
CA LEU A 198 -6.40 8.56 25.98
C LEU A 198 -7.40 9.22 25.03
N GLU A 199 -7.78 10.47 25.24
CA GLU A 199 -8.67 11.20 24.33
C GLU A 199 -7.88 11.92 23.23
N THR A 200 -6.83 12.67 23.62
CA THR A 200 -6.15 13.59 22.72
C THR A 200 -4.80 13.11 22.20
N GLY A 201 -4.23 12.05 22.80
CA GLY A 201 -2.94 11.49 22.38
C GLY A 201 -2.95 11.02 20.93
N GLU A 202 -1.91 11.41 20.20
CA GLU A 202 -1.84 11.21 18.76
C GLU A 202 -1.32 9.82 18.41
N ILE A 203 -2.21 8.91 18.05
CA ILE A 203 -1.92 7.60 17.49
C ILE A 203 -3.18 7.02 16.83
N GLY A 204 -3.01 6.25 15.77
CA GLY A 204 -4.09 5.59 15.05
C GLY A 204 -3.54 4.52 14.09
N VAL A 205 -4.38 3.98 13.24
CA VAL A 205 -3.97 3.14 12.11
C VAL A 205 -5.07 3.08 11.04
N HIS A 206 -4.68 2.98 9.78
CA HIS A 206 -5.61 2.72 8.65
C HIS A 206 -5.69 1.25 8.29
N SER A 207 -4.56 0.52 8.36
CA SER A 207 -4.47 -0.87 7.93
C SER A 207 -5.34 -1.78 8.78
N THR A 208 -5.72 -2.89 8.19
CA THR A 208 -6.43 -3.95 8.92
C THR A 208 -5.44 -4.67 9.86
N ALA A 209 -5.93 -5.18 10.97
CA ALA A 209 -5.15 -6.07 11.82
C ALA A 209 -4.74 -7.34 11.06
N ALA A 210 -3.58 -7.91 11.33
CA ALA A 210 -3.26 -9.25 10.86
C ALA A 210 -3.83 -10.26 11.87
N VAL A 211 -4.67 -11.18 11.38
CA VAL A 211 -5.29 -12.22 12.23
C VAL A 211 -4.75 -13.57 11.78
N VAL A 212 -4.09 -14.26 12.70
CA VAL A 212 -3.46 -15.55 12.44
C VAL A 212 -3.67 -16.48 13.62
N LYS A 213 -4.28 -17.65 13.39
CA LYS A 213 -4.71 -18.55 14.49
C LYS A 213 -5.52 -17.76 15.52
N ASP A 214 -5.18 -17.83 16.77
CA ASP A 214 -5.85 -17.10 17.86
C ASP A 214 -5.13 -15.78 18.24
N ILE A 215 -4.38 -15.17 17.33
CA ILE A 215 -3.60 -13.96 17.55
C ILE A 215 -4.05 -12.84 16.60
N VAL A 216 -4.30 -11.64 17.14
CA VAL A 216 -4.56 -10.40 16.41
C VAL A 216 -3.35 -9.48 16.57
N ILE A 217 -2.75 -9.04 15.44
CA ILE A 217 -1.57 -8.17 15.44
C ILE A 217 -1.97 -6.81 14.88
N VAL A 218 -1.69 -5.73 15.63
CA VAL A 218 -2.05 -4.37 15.27
C VAL A 218 -0.80 -3.50 15.25
N GLY A 219 -0.61 -2.78 14.15
CA GLY A 219 0.41 -1.75 14.03
C GLY A 219 -0.04 -0.39 14.57
N SER A 220 0.73 0.64 14.26
CA SER A 220 0.46 2.01 14.67
C SER A 220 0.90 3.00 13.63
N SER A 221 0.29 4.18 13.66
CA SER A 221 0.59 5.30 12.79
C SER A 221 0.28 6.60 13.51
N MET A 222 1.10 7.59 13.29
CA MET A 222 0.92 8.95 13.80
C MET A 222 0.60 9.91 12.65
N ARG A 223 0.57 11.20 12.92
CA ARG A 223 0.46 12.20 11.89
C ARG A 223 1.73 12.22 11.05
N GLU A 224 1.58 12.15 9.76
CA GLU A 224 2.72 12.17 8.83
C GLU A 224 3.36 13.55 8.76
N GLY A 225 4.64 13.56 8.51
CA GLY A 225 5.57 14.51 8.94
C GLY A 225 6.21 15.46 7.96
N ALA A 226 5.51 15.98 6.93
CA ALA A 226 6.09 17.08 6.13
C ALA A 226 6.17 18.39 6.90
N THR A 227 5.19 18.69 7.77
CA THR A 227 5.11 19.90 8.59
C THR A 227 4.56 19.63 9.97
N VAL A 228 5.22 18.79 10.77
CA VAL A 228 4.74 18.42 12.11
C VAL A 228 5.04 19.50 13.16
N PRO A 229 4.13 19.70 14.12
CA PRO A 229 4.32 20.72 15.18
C PRO A 229 5.40 20.36 16.19
N THR A 230 5.68 19.09 16.41
CA THR A 230 6.68 18.64 17.38
C THR A 230 7.37 17.37 16.93
N HIS A 231 8.66 17.26 17.25
CA HIS A 231 9.39 16.00 17.06
C HIS A 231 9.10 14.99 18.20
N ASN A 232 8.64 15.44 19.37
CA ASN A 232 8.31 14.59 20.50
C ASN A 232 6.90 14.01 20.38
N ASN A 233 6.68 13.19 19.35
CA ASN A 233 5.42 12.50 19.09
C ASN A 233 5.33 11.15 19.81
N THR A 234 4.13 10.54 19.75
CA THR A 234 3.91 9.17 20.19
C THR A 234 4.85 8.22 19.45
N LYS A 235 5.45 7.31 20.19
CA LYS A 235 6.36 6.30 19.63
C LYS A 235 5.61 5.18 18.95
N GLY A 236 6.13 4.72 17.82
CA GLY A 236 5.62 3.57 17.11
C GLY A 236 5.71 2.28 17.89
N LEU A 237 4.76 1.41 17.71
CA LEU A 237 4.72 0.10 18.32
C LEU A 237 3.85 -0.87 17.50
N VAL A 238 4.13 -2.16 17.66
CA VAL A 238 3.29 -3.25 17.17
C VAL A 238 2.90 -4.12 18.35
N ARG A 239 1.63 -4.53 18.44
CA ARG A 239 1.14 -5.34 19.54
C ARG A 239 0.32 -6.52 19.05
N ALA A 240 0.45 -7.64 19.75
CA ALA A 240 -0.39 -8.80 19.55
C ALA A 240 -1.32 -9.01 20.74
N PHE A 241 -2.52 -9.45 20.43
CA PHE A 241 -3.57 -9.74 21.39
C PHE A 241 -4.13 -11.14 21.14
N ASP A 242 -4.58 -11.78 22.19
CA ASP A 242 -5.38 -13.00 22.10
C ASP A 242 -6.76 -12.67 21.52
N VAL A 243 -7.14 -13.32 20.44
CA VAL A 243 -8.38 -13.03 19.70
C VAL A 243 -9.63 -13.32 20.51
N ARG A 244 -9.61 -14.26 21.43
CA ARG A 244 -10.79 -14.63 22.21
C ARG A 244 -11.07 -13.69 23.36
N THR A 245 -10.00 -13.14 23.95
CA THR A 245 -10.07 -12.40 25.20
C THR A 245 -9.64 -10.94 25.11
N GLY A 246 -8.91 -10.55 24.07
CA GLY A 246 -8.30 -9.22 23.96
C GLY A 246 -7.09 -9.01 24.89
N LYS A 247 -6.58 -10.06 25.53
CA LYS A 247 -5.41 -9.97 26.38
C LYS A 247 -4.16 -9.66 25.55
N LEU A 248 -3.37 -8.67 25.98
CA LEU A 248 -2.08 -8.36 25.37
C LEU A 248 -1.12 -9.54 25.54
N LEU A 249 -0.55 -10.01 24.44
CA LEU A 249 0.43 -11.10 24.39
C LEU A 249 1.86 -10.57 24.38
N TRP A 250 2.13 -9.62 23.49
CA TRP A 250 3.45 -8.98 23.39
C TRP A 250 3.37 -7.58 22.75
N THR A 251 4.44 -6.81 22.95
CA THR A 251 4.68 -5.51 22.32
C THR A 251 6.06 -5.50 21.69
N PHE A 252 6.17 -5.03 20.45
CA PHE A 252 7.42 -4.68 19.79
C PHE A 252 7.55 -3.16 19.70
N ASN A 253 8.61 -2.60 20.32
CA ASN A 253 8.93 -1.17 20.27
C ASN A 253 9.73 -0.89 18.99
N THR A 254 9.20 -0.10 18.08
CA THR A 254 9.88 0.25 16.83
C THR A 254 10.95 1.34 17.00
N ILE A 255 10.82 2.17 18.05
CA ILE A 255 11.90 2.96 18.63
C ILE A 255 12.38 2.23 19.89
N PRO A 256 13.57 1.61 19.88
CA PRO A 256 14.04 0.81 21.01
C PRO A 256 14.23 1.64 22.27
N LYS A 257 13.89 1.07 23.42
CA LYS A 257 14.12 1.66 24.73
C LYS A 257 15.57 1.45 25.18
N PRO A 258 16.06 2.19 26.19
CA PRO A 258 17.36 1.93 26.79
C PRO A 258 17.54 0.46 27.17
N GLY A 259 18.65 -0.13 26.72
CA GLY A 259 18.96 -1.55 26.92
C GLY A 259 18.38 -2.50 25.86
N GLU A 260 17.45 -2.06 24.99
CA GLU A 260 17.00 -2.81 23.82
C GLU A 260 17.98 -2.64 22.66
N PHE A 261 18.09 -3.66 21.84
CA PHE A 261 18.94 -3.64 20.64
C PHE A 261 18.53 -2.50 19.69
N GLY A 262 19.51 -1.72 19.25
CA GLY A 262 19.32 -0.61 18.30
C GLY A 262 19.05 0.75 18.96
N ASN A 263 18.90 0.82 20.30
CA ASN A 263 18.73 2.09 21.00
C ASN A 263 19.98 3.00 20.82
N ASP A 264 21.17 2.43 20.75
CA ASP A 264 22.44 3.10 20.52
C ASP A 264 22.53 3.79 19.13
N THR A 265 21.69 3.39 18.19
CA THR A 265 21.60 4.04 16.86
C THR A 265 20.83 5.37 16.87
N TRP A 266 20.25 5.73 18.01
CA TRP A 266 19.64 7.02 18.30
C TRP A 266 20.61 7.85 19.15
N GLU A 267 21.60 8.41 18.49
CA GLU A 267 22.69 9.16 19.15
C GLU A 267 22.13 10.33 19.97
N ASN A 268 22.89 10.74 21.02
CA ASN A 268 22.54 11.83 21.92
C ASN A 268 21.16 11.64 22.62
N GLU A 269 20.79 10.39 22.92
CA GLU A 269 19.48 10.05 23.51
C GLU A 269 18.28 10.55 22.70
N SER A 270 18.43 10.75 21.38
CA SER A 270 17.37 11.29 20.51
C SER A 270 16.13 10.39 20.46
N TRP A 271 16.25 9.11 20.82
CA TRP A 271 15.10 8.21 21.05
C TRP A 271 14.09 8.79 22.05
N ALA A 272 14.58 9.58 23.01
CA ALA A 272 13.75 10.13 24.09
C ALA A 272 12.79 11.23 23.59
N VAL A 273 13.20 11.97 22.58
CA VAL A 273 12.47 13.13 22.06
C VAL A 273 12.04 12.96 20.61
N ASN A 274 11.86 11.72 20.15
CA ASN A 274 11.35 11.43 18.83
C ASN A 274 10.18 10.44 18.88
N GLY A 275 9.35 10.46 17.87
CA GLY A 275 8.18 9.59 17.74
C GLY A 275 8.03 9.07 16.33
N ASN A 276 6.81 8.73 15.96
CA ASN A 276 6.46 8.02 14.75
C ASN A 276 7.18 6.67 14.65
N THR A 277 7.71 6.26 13.52
CA THR A 277 8.35 4.95 13.30
C THR A 277 7.35 3.80 13.49
N GLY A 278 6.09 3.99 13.11
CA GLY A 278 5.03 2.99 13.28
C GLY A 278 5.06 1.91 12.19
N VAL A 279 4.07 1.04 12.23
CA VAL A 279 3.75 0.07 11.17
C VAL A 279 2.33 0.36 10.71
N TRP A 280 2.21 1.22 9.72
CA TRP A 280 0.92 1.76 9.27
C TRP A 280 0.34 1.06 8.04
N THR A 281 1.15 0.21 7.40
CA THR A 281 0.71 -0.62 6.27
C THR A 281 0.41 -2.05 6.71
N GLN A 282 0.10 -2.94 5.77
CA GLN A 282 -0.30 -4.30 6.07
C GLN A 282 0.88 -5.14 6.57
N ILE A 283 0.66 -5.82 7.68
CA ILE A 283 1.57 -6.81 8.25
C ILE A 283 1.38 -8.14 7.53
N THR A 284 2.47 -8.82 7.22
CA THR A 284 2.49 -10.13 6.55
C THR A 284 2.96 -11.22 7.52
N VAL A 285 2.40 -12.41 7.41
CA VAL A 285 2.68 -13.51 8.33
C VAL A 285 2.94 -14.81 7.57
N ASP A 286 4.01 -15.51 7.93
CA ASP A 286 4.20 -16.92 7.60
C ASP A 286 3.67 -17.76 8.76
N GLU A 287 2.48 -18.30 8.56
CA GLU A 287 1.77 -19.06 9.59
C GLU A 287 2.47 -20.38 9.95
N ASP A 288 3.10 -21.01 8.95
CA ASP A 288 3.78 -22.30 9.10
C ASP A 288 5.08 -22.14 9.88
N LEU A 289 5.84 -21.07 9.59
CA LEU A 289 7.09 -20.76 10.27
C LEU A 289 6.87 -20.01 11.59
N GLY A 290 5.68 -19.46 11.83
CA GLY A 290 5.41 -18.61 12.99
C GLY A 290 6.21 -17.30 12.96
N LEU A 291 6.38 -16.70 11.79
CA LEU A 291 7.14 -15.46 11.58
C LEU A 291 6.24 -14.32 11.11
N VAL A 292 6.45 -13.14 11.64
CA VAL A 292 5.72 -11.91 11.31
C VAL A 292 6.69 -10.89 10.73
N TYR A 293 6.33 -10.25 9.61
CA TYR A 293 7.15 -9.28 8.92
C TYR A 293 6.52 -7.90 9.04
N LEU A 294 7.25 -7.00 9.70
CA LEU A 294 6.83 -5.65 10.07
C LEU A 294 7.50 -4.62 9.16
N PRO A 295 6.76 -3.98 8.25
CA PRO A 295 7.25 -2.89 7.42
C PRO A 295 7.19 -1.57 8.19
N VAL A 296 8.33 -1.13 8.74
CA VAL A 296 8.43 0.04 9.62
C VAL A 296 8.62 1.33 8.82
N GLU A 297 7.95 2.40 9.24
CA GLU A 297 7.96 3.71 8.60
C GLU A 297 9.09 4.65 9.09
N THR A 298 9.12 5.86 8.50
CA THR A 298 10.02 6.97 8.83
C THR A 298 9.77 7.47 10.27
N PRO A 299 10.80 8.00 10.98
CA PRO A 299 10.61 8.73 12.24
C PRO A 299 10.06 10.14 11.98
N THR A 300 9.65 10.85 13.00
CA THR A 300 9.38 12.29 12.94
C THR A 300 10.71 13.06 12.74
N SER A 301 10.94 13.87 11.70
CA SER A 301 10.12 14.26 10.55
C SER A 301 10.65 13.59 9.27
N ASP A 302 9.85 13.64 8.17
CA ASP A 302 10.15 12.96 6.90
C ASP A 302 11.39 13.50 6.16
N TYR A 303 11.70 14.80 6.28
CA TYR A 303 12.67 15.46 5.41
C TYR A 303 13.81 16.18 6.14
N TYR A 304 13.80 16.19 7.48
CA TYR A 304 14.83 16.76 8.33
C TYR A 304 15.04 15.93 9.58
N GLY A 305 16.26 15.46 9.78
CA GLY A 305 16.64 14.57 10.89
C GLY A 305 17.66 15.15 11.87
N GLY A 306 18.00 16.45 11.79
CA GLY A 306 19.02 17.06 12.65
C GLY A 306 18.75 16.98 14.16
N HIS A 307 17.50 16.68 14.57
CA HIS A 307 17.11 16.43 15.96
C HIS A 307 17.23 14.96 16.38
N ARG A 308 17.56 14.04 15.46
CA ARG A 308 17.66 12.58 15.70
C ARG A 308 18.91 11.97 15.05
N PRO A 309 20.12 12.39 15.44
CA PRO A 309 21.37 11.87 14.87
C PRO A 309 21.47 10.35 15.02
N GLY A 310 22.27 9.72 14.17
CA GLY A 310 22.45 8.28 14.08
C GLY A 310 21.54 7.61 13.06
N ASN A 311 21.64 6.28 12.89
CA ASN A 311 20.91 5.53 11.86
C ASN A 311 19.42 5.30 12.19
N ASN A 312 18.99 5.52 13.43
CA ASN A 312 17.60 5.47 13.90
C ASN A 312 16.88 4.13 13.71
N LEU A 313 17.44 3.01 14.17
CA LEU A 313 16.73 1.72 14.12
C LEU A 313 15.45 1.76 15.01
N PHE A 314 14.33 1.19 14.53
CA PHE A 314 14.08 0.41 13.32
C PHE A 314 13.37 1.21 12.21
N ALA A 315 13.64 2.50 12.08
CA ALA A 315 13.06 3.30 11.00
C ALA A 315 13.39 2.71 9.62
N GLU A 316 12.42 2.81 8.70
CA GLU A 316 12.50 2.34 7.32
C GLU A 316 13.14 0.95 7.18
N SER A 317 12.71 0.02 8.03
CA SER A 317 13.21 -1.34 8.11
C SER A 317 12.14 -2.38 7.85
N LEU A 318 12.54 -3.53 7.32
CA LEU A 318 11.77 -4.77 7.44
C LEU A 318 12.25 -5.52 8.67
N VAL A 319 11.36 -5.73 9.62
CA VAL A 319 11.69 -6.46 10.87
C VAL A 319 10.91 -7.76 10.93
N CYS A 320 11.60 -8.88 11.10
CA CYS A 320 10.99 -10.18 11.32
C CYS A 320 10.95 -10.49 12.83
N VAL A 321 9.77 -10.80 13.33
CA VAL A 321 9.56 -11.20 14.74
C VAL A 321 8.88 -12.55 14.84
N ASP A 322 9.07 -13.20 15.97
CA ASP A 322 8.39 -14.43 16.34
C ASP A 322 6.91 -14.16 16.63
N LEU A 323 6.02 -14.94 16.04
CA LEU A 323 4.57 -14.76 16.16
C LEU A 323 4.06 -14.83 17.60
N LYS A 324 4.61 -15.73 18.41
CA LYS A 324 4.12 -15.98 19.77
C LYS A 324 4.69 -15.00 20.81
N THR A 325 5.91 -14.52 20.57
CA THR A 325 6.65 -13.76 21.58
C THR A 325 6.95 -12.32 21.19
N GLY A 326 6.80 -11.95 19.91
CA GLY A 326 7.19 -10.64 19.39
C GLY A 326 8.70 -10.40 19.39
N GLN A 327 9.52 -11.39 19.73
CA GLN A 327 10.97 -11.27 19.74
C GLN A 327 11.52 -11.18 18.30
N ARG A 328 12.40 -10.19 18.07
CA ARG A 328 13.08 -10.00 16.80
C ARG A 328 13.95 -11.21 16.45
N LYS A 329 13.74 -11.75 15.25
CA LYS A 329 14.58 -12.80 14.65
C LYS A 329 15.68 -12.19 13.80
N TRP A 330 15.32 -11.26 12.91
CA TRP A 330 16.23 -10.50 12.06
C TRP A 330 15.60 -9.18 11.63
N TYR A 331 16.38 -8.31 11.03
CA TYR A 331 15.91 -7.08 10.38
C TYR A 331 16.82 -6.70 9.24
N PHE A 332 16.33 -5.82 8.37
CA PHE A 332 17.12 -5.11 7.38
C PHE A 332 16.62 -3.67 7.29
N GLN A 333 17.52 -2.70 7.41
CA GLN A 333 17.19 -1.28 7.27
C GLN A 333 17.41 -0.83 5.83
N PHE A 334 16.35 -0.38 5.17
CA PHE A 334 16.39 0.05 3.76
C PHE A 334 16.97 1.44 3.58
N VAL A 335 16.89 2.28 4.61
CA VAL A 335 17.42 3.64 4.61
C VAL A 335 18.01 3.96 5.96
N HIS A 336 19.30 4.25 5.99
CA HIS A 336 19.98 4.74 7.18
C HIS A 336 19.72 6.22 7.36
N HIS A 337 19.40 6.67 8.58
CA HIS A 337 19.08 8.06 8.86
C HIS A 337 18.06 8.64 7.87
N PRO A 338 16.81 8.21 7.88
CA PRO A 338 15.83 8.51 6.84
C PRO A 338 15.51 10.02 6.69
N LEU A 339 15.58 10.53 5.45
CA LEU A 339 15.31 11.95 5.11
C LEU A 339 14.47 12.12 3.84
N TRP A 340 13.89 11.05 3.32
CA TRP A 340 13.29 11.05 1.98
C TRP A 340 11.85 10.61 1.96
N ASN A 341 11.23 10.34 3.12
CA ASN A 341 9.91 9.72 3.23
C ASN A 341 9.82 8.40 2.45
N PHE A 342 10.84 7.56 2.64
CA PHE A 342 10.91 6.25 1.97
C PHE A 342 10.37 5.12 2.85
N ASP A 343 9.30 5.40 3.61
CA ASP A 343 8.63 4.39 4.40
C ASP A 343 8.58 3.04 3.71
N ASN A 344 8.74 1.98 4.46
CA ASN A 344 8.38 0.65 3.99
C ASN A 344 6.84 0.54 3.95
N SER A 345 6.25 1.06 2.87
CA SER A 345 4.82 1.39 2.79
C SER A 345 3.95 0.29 2.21
N SER A 346 4.53 -0.82 1.74
CA SER A 346 3.79 -1.93 1.15
C SER A 346 3.87 -3.21 1.97
N ALA A 347 2.83 -4.04 1.90
CA ALA A 347 2.87 -5.37 2.49
C ALA A 347 4.07 -6.16 1.92
N PRO A 348 4.92 -6.76 2.74
CA PRO A 348 5.89 -7.74 2.27
C PRO A 348 5.19 -8.92 1.60
N LEU A 349 5.76 -9.48 0.53
CA LEU A 349 5.20 -10.55 -0.26
C LEU A 349 5.97 -11.85 0.01
N LEU A 350 5.30 -12.91 0.44
CA LEU A 350 5.96 -14.21 0.69
C LEU A 350 5.78 -15.13 -0.50
N LEU A 351 6.89 -15.59 -1.06
CA LEU A 351 6.96 -16.52 -2.18
C LEU A 351 7.99 -17.62 -1.90
N ASP A 352 7.76 -18.80 -2.43
CA ASP A 352 8.76 -19.87 -2.49
C ASP A 352 9.34 -19.86 -3.90
N ILE A 353 10.60 -19.38 -4.04
CA ILE A 353 11.26 -19.12 -5.32
C ILE A 353 12.40 -20.14 -5.55
N ASN A 354 12.88 -20.22 -6.80
CA ASN A 354 14.01 -21.07 -7.18
C ASN A 354 15.10 -20.25 -7.86
N VAL A 355 16.18 -19.97 -7.15
CA VAL A 355 17.29 -19.20 -7.69
C VAL A 355 18.48 -20.13 -7.93
N ASN A 356 18.91 -20.28 -9.18
CA ASN A 356 20.01 -21.16 -9.60
C ASN A 356 19.86 -22.61 -9.09
N GLY A 357 18.63 -23.15 -9.10
CA GLY A 357 18.34 -24.51 -8.65
C GLY A 357 18.17 -24.65 -7.13
N LYS A 358 18.33 -23.57 -6.35
CA LYS A 358 18.13 -23.55 -4.90
C LYS A 358 16.74 -23.04 -4.57
N ALA A 359 15.93 -23.87 -3.88
CA ALA A 359 14.65 -23.43 -3.33
C ALA A 359 14.87 -22.48 -2.15
N ILE A 360 14.23 -21.33 -2.17
CA ILE A 360 14.33 -20.28 -1.14
C ILE A 360 12.92 -19.88 -0.72
N LYS A 361 12.66 -19.89 0.57
CA LYS A 361 11.49 -19.26 1.16
C LYS A 361 11.75 -17.76 1.21
N ALA A 362 11.26 -16.99 0.23
CA ALA A 362 11.59 -15.59 0.09
C ALA A 362 10.53 -14.66 0.71
N VAL A 363 11.00 -13.50 1.18
CA VAL A 363 10.18 -12.32 1.38
C VAL A 363 10.67 -11.22 0.44
N ALA A 364 9.75 -10.71 -0.39
CA ALA A 364 10.00 -9.62 -1.31
C ALA A 364 9.31 -8.35 -0.79
N SER A 365 10.05 -7.24 -0.72
CA SER A 365 9.55 -5.95 -0.24
C SER A 365 9.67 -4.89 -1.33
N PRO A 366 8.61 -4.62 -2.10
CA PRO A 366 8.55 -3.49 -3.01
C PRO A 366 8.61 -2.17 -2.23
N SER A 367 9.37 -1.21 -2.73
CA SER A 367 9.68 0.01 -1.99
C SER A 367 9.32 1.30 -2.73
N LYS A 368 9.26 2.42 -2.00
CA LYS A 368 9.08 3.76 -2.58
C LYS A 368 10.25 4.18 -3.49
N GLN A 369 11.44 3.59 -3.29
CA GLN A 369 12.62 3.83 -4.14
C GLN A 369 12.57 3.09 -5.47
N ALA A 370 11.51 2.35 -5.77
CA ALA A 370 11.37 1.52 -6.97
C ALA A 370 12.28 0.28 -7.01
N TRP A 371 12.71 -0.21 -5.87
CA TRP A 371 13.37 -1.50 -5.75
C TRP A 371 12.45 -2.55 -5.14
N VAL A 372 12.68 -3.82 -5.48
CA VAL A 372 12.18 -4.96 -4.73
C VAL A 372 13.36 -5.56 -3.98
N TYR A 373 13.38 -5.39 -2.67
CA TYR A 373 14.36 -6.06 -1.81
C TYR A 373 13.89 -7.49 -1.57
N VAL A 374 14.77 -8.47 -1.72
CA VAL A 374 14.42 -9.89 -1.60
C VAL A 374 15.35 -10.60 -0.63
N PHE A 375 14.78 -11.23 0.39
CA PHE A 375 15.51 -11.94 1.44
C PHE A 375 15.00 -13.38 1.57
N ASP A 376 15.86 -14.26 2.01
CA ASP A 376 15.44 -15.51 2.66
C ASP A 376 14.64 -15.13 3.90
N ARG A 377 13.36 -15.50 3.94
CA ARG A 377 12.45 -15.02 4.98
C ARG A 377 12.67 -15.63 6.37
N VAL A 378 13.45 -16.74 6.42
CA VAL A 378 13.81 -17.40 7.67
C VAL A 378 15.02 -16.73 8.32
N THR A 379 16.03 -16.42 7.50
CA THR A 379 17.34 -15.97 7.98
C THR A 379 17.57 -14.46 7.85
N GLY A 380 16.82 -13.78 6.99
CA GLY A 380 17.02 -12.37 6.65
C GLY A 380 18.19 -12.12 5.71
N GLN A 381 18.84 -13.17 5.18
CA GLN A 381 19.93 -13.02 4.23
C GLN A 381 19.41 -12.54 2.89
N PRO A 382 20.01 -11.52 2.26
CA PRO A 382 19.63 -11.09 0.92
C PRO A 382 19.81 -12.23 -0.09
N VAL A 383 18.82 -12.39 -1.00
CA VAL A 383 18.91 -13.37 -2.08
C VAL A 383 19.95 -12.97 -3.12
N TRP A 384 20.03 -11.68 -3.41
CA TRP A 384 21.09 -11.07 -4.23
C TRP A 384 21.84 -10.03 -3.40
N PRO A 385 23.11 -9.75 -3.72
CA PRO A 385 23.90 -8.78 -2.95
C PRO A 385 23.21 -7.41 -2.85
N ILE A 386 23.26 -6.82 -1.67
CA ILE A 386 22.89 -5.45 -1.41
C ILE A 386 24.18 -4.74 -1.00
N GLU A 387 24.54 -3.68 -1.72
CA GLU A 387 25.81 -3.00 -1.57
C GLU A 387 25.65 -1.67 -0.84
N GLU A 388 26.45 -1.44 0.18
CA GLU A 388 26.58 -0.13 0.80
C GLU A 388 27.35 0.80 -0.14
N ARG A 389 26.69 1.85 -0.65
CA ARG A 389 27.29 2.81 -1.56
C ARG A 389 27.28 4.22 -0.99
N PRO A 390 28.36 5.01 -1.19
CA PRO A 390 28.38 6.42 -0.79
C PRO A 390 27.23 7.21 -1.41
N VAL A 391 26.65 8.13 -0.64
CA VAL A 391 25.54 8.99 -1.08
C VAL A 391 25.84 10.46 -0.83
N PRO A 392 25.17 11.39 -1.56
CA PRO A 392 25.33 12.82 -1.33
C PRO A 392 25.00 13.19 0.12
N GLN A 393 25.85 14.04 0.72
CA GLN A 393 25.68 14.52 2.07
C GLN A 393 24.80 15.78 2.10
N SER A 394 24.03 15.97 3.16
CA SER A 394 23.22 17.17 3.38
C SER A 394 24.10 18.36 3.74
N ASP A 395 23.75 19.54 3.23
CA ASP A 395 24.29 20.84 3.62
C ASP A 395 23.34 21.65 4.50
N VAL A 396 22.24 21.05 4.94
CA VAL A 396 21.27 21.69 5.84
C VAL A 396 21.86 21.80 7.24
N PRO A 397 21.87 22.99 7.88
CA PRO A 397 22.48 23.17 9.18
C PRO A 397 21.89 22.24 10.26
N GLY A 398 22.73 21.47 10.92
CA GLY A 398 22.36 20.51 11.95
C GLY A 398 22.03 19.10 11.42
N GLU A 399 21.89 18.92 10.10
CA GLU A 399 21.69 17.62 9.49
C GLU A 399 22.98 16.86 9.30
N LYS A 400 22.97 15.54 9.53
CA LYS A 400 24.10 14.65 9.32
C LYS A 400 23.62 13.37 8.65
N THR A 401 23.63 13.34 7.33
CA THR A 401 23.24 12.18 6.53
C THR A 401 24.16 10.98 6.79
N SER A 402 23.62 9.76 6.73
CA SER A 402 24.46 8.57 6.72
C SER A 402 25.44 8.60 5.53
N PRO A 403 26.71 8.21 5.68
CA PRO A 403 27.69 8.25 4.60
C PRO A 403 27.37 7.32 3.45
N THR A 404 26.68 6.20 3.72
CA THR A 404 26.29 5.19 2.74
C THR A 404 24.81 4.85 2.86
N GLN A 405 24.27 4.24 1.81
CA GLN A 405 22.93 3.65 1.78
C GLN A 405 22.98 2.30 1.06
N PRO A 406 22.03 1.38 1.37
CA PRO A 406 21.98 0.06 0.76
C PRO A 406 21.32 0.10 -0.63
N PHE A 407 22.04 -0.43 -1.64
CA PHE A 407 21.61 -0.54 -3.02
C PHE A 407 21.49 -2.01 -3.42
N PRO A 408 20.28 -2.54 -3.67
CA PRO A 408 20.12 -3.90 -4.17
C PRO A 408 20.69 -4.01 -5.59
N THR A 409 21.40 -5.10 -5.89
CA THR A 409 21.97 -5.36 -7.21
C THR A 409 20.97 -6.02 -8.15
N LYS A 410 20.01 -6.76 -7.61
CA LYS A 410 18.87 -7.40 -8.29
C LYS A 410 17.65 -7.44 -7.37
N PRO A 411 16.43 -7.45 -7.96
CA PRO A 411 16.08 -7.09 -9.33
C PRO A 411 16.40 -5.63 -9.67
N PRO A 412 16.44 -5.24 -10.97
CA PRO A 412 16.64 -3.85 -11.35
C PRO A 412 15.47 -2.97 -10.88
N ALA A 413 15.70 -1.67 -10.77
CA ALA A 413 14.66 -0.71 -10.42
C ALA A 413 13.51 -0.73 -11.45
N TYR A 414 12.26 -0.70 -10.94
CA TYR A 414 11.05 -0.73 -11.75
C TYR A 414 10.38 0.65 -11.91
N GLY A 415 11.07 1.72 -11.55
CA GLY A 415 10.63 3.11 -11.68
C GLY A 415 11.81 4.07 -11.71
N ARG A 416 11.52 5.35 -11.98
CA ARG A 416 12.54 6.40 -12.04
C ARG A 416 13.03 6.73 -10.63
N GLN A 417 14.33 6.57 -10.39
CA GLN A 417 14.96 6.78 -9.09
C GLN A 417 15.56 8.17 -8.89
N TYR A 418 15.93 8.83 -9.96
CA TYR A 418 16.42 10.22 -10.01
C TYR A 418 16.13 10.82 -11.38
N LEU A 419 16.37 12.10 -11.56
CA LEU A 419 16.19 12.78 -12.84
C LEU A 419 17.54 12.86 -13.56
N ASP A 420 17.71 12.14 -14.67
CA ASP A 420 18.85 12.30 -15.58
C ASP A 420 18.50 13.40 -16.60
N ILE A 421 19.09 14.58 -16.45
CA ILE A 421 18.81 15.74 -17.33
C ILE A 421 19.18 15.50 -18.79
N THR A 422 20.02 14.51 -19.09
CA THR A 422 20.41 14.15 -20.46
C THR A 422 19.41 13.23 -21.15
N LYS A 423 18.52 12.58 -20.37
CA LYS A 423 17.61 11.55 -20.90
C LYS A 423 16.15 11.77 -20.53
N ASP A 424 15.87 12.39 -19.38
CA ASP A 424 14.56 12.36 -18.77
C ASP A 424 13.74 13.64 -18.94
N VAL A 425 14.34 14.73 -19.41
CA VAL A 425 13.65 16.00 -19.59
C VAL A 425 12.60 15.87 -20.72
N ILE A 426 11.45 16.52 -20.55
CA ILE A 426 10.38 16.58 -21.56
C ILE A 426 10.94 16.82 -22.96
N ASP A 427 10.52 16.05 -23.93
CA ASP A 427 11.07 16.01 -25.29
C ASP A 427 10.01 15.96 -26.42
N PHE A 428 8.77 16.32 -26.11
CA PHE A 428 7.71 16.37 -27.13
C PHE A 428 8.05 17.33 -28.27
N THR A 429 8.68 18.47 -27.95
CA THR A 429 9.22 19.42 -28.94
C THR A 429 10.58 19.96 -28.46
N PRO A 430 11.47 20.40 -29.39
CA PRO A 430 12.73 21.04 -29.02
C PRO A 430 12.54 22.26 -28.12
N GLU A 431 11.48 23.01 -28.33
CA GLU A 431 11.14 24.18 -27.52
C GLU A 431 10.78 23.82 -26.09
N LEU A 432 9.89 22.82 -25.88
CA LEU A 432 9.55 22.32 -24.56
C LEU A 432 10.77 21.73 -23.85
N HIS A 433 11.65 21.05 -24.57
CA HIS A 433 12.90 20.53 -24.03
C HIS A 433 13.82 21.65 -23.51
N ALA A 434 14.03 22.69 -24.32
CA ALA A 434 14.81 23.84 -23.92
C ALA A 434 14.24 24.57 -22.69
N GLN A 435 12.92 24.78 -22.67
CA GLN A 435 12.22 25.36 -21.51
C GLN A 435 12.34 24.46 -20.27
N GLY A 436 12.29 23.13 -20.43
CA GLY A 436 12.48 22.16 -19.34
C GLY A 436 13.88 22.28 -18.73
N LEU A 437 14.91 22.29 -19.56
CA LEU A 437 16.30 22.49 -19.12
C LEU A 437 16.49 23.84 -18.39
N GLU A 438 15.91 24.91 -18.89
CA GLU A 438 15.97 26.22 -18.26
C GLU A 438 15.28 26.23 -16.87
N ALA A 439 14.09 25.63 -16.78
CA ALA A 439 13.36 25.53 -15.52
C ALA A 439 14.14 24.72 -14.47
N LEU A 440 14.86 23.69 -14.86
CA LEU A 440 15.67 22.85 -13.97
C LEU A 440 16.90 23.55 -13.39
N LYS A 441 17.39 24.63 -13.98
CA LYS A 441 18.50 25.44 -13.41
C LYS A 441 18.17 26.01 -12.01
N ARG A 442 16.89 26.12 -11.67
CA ARG A 442 16.42 26.58 -10.37
C ARG A 442 16.39 25.49 -9.30
N TYR A 443 16.87 24.28 -9.61
CA TYR A 443 16.83 23.15 -8.69
C TYR A 443 18.18 22.44 -8.64
N ARG A 444 18.49 21.87 -7.50
CA ARG A 444 19.58 20.92 -7.36
C ARG A 444 19.13 19.58 -7.95
N VAL A 445 19.69 19.21 -9.08
CA VAL A 445 19.45 17.90 -9.71
C VAL A 445 20.58 16.96 -9.30
N GLY A 446 20.24 15.91 -8.54
CA GLY A 446 21.18 14.87 -8.13
C GLY A 446 21.07 13.63 -9.02
N ASN A 447 22.08 12.77 -8.93
CA ASN A 447 22.19 11.49 -9.65
C ASN A 447 21.92 10.27 -8.74
N SER A 448 21.26 10.49 -7.61
CA SER A 448 20.98 9.45 -6.61
C SER A 448 19.55 9.57 -6.10
N PRO A 449 18.86 8.44 -5.83
CA PRO A 449 17.57 8.46 -5.12
C PRO A 449 17.70 9.08 -3.72
N PHE A 450 18.91 9.07 -3.16
CA PHE A 450 19.26 9.63 -1.86
C PHE A 450 19.84 11.06 -1.95
N THR A 451 19.52 11.83 -2.98
CA THR A 451 19.81 13.27 -3.00
C THR A 451 19.02 13.94 -1.87
N PRO A 452 19.70 14.55 -0.86
CA PRO A 452 19.03 15.05 0.33
C PRO A 452 18.20 16.31 0.03
N PRO A 453 17.13 16.56 0.79
CA PRO A 453 16.46 17.85 0.81
C PRO A 453 17.45 18.97 1.12
N MET A 454 17.12 20.19 0.70
CA MET A 454 17.96 21.39 0.95
C MET A 454 17.13 22.57 1.42
N LEU A 455 17.76 23.53 2.03
CA LEU A 455 17.09 24.81 2.30
C LEU A 455 16.71 25.49 0.99
N GLY A 456 15.46 25.95 0.91
CA GLY A 456 15.00 26.75 -0.22
C GLY A 456 15.65 28.12 -0.27
N ASP A 457 15.79 28.68 -1.48
CA ASP A 457 16.33 30.00 -1.78
C ASP A 457 17.82 30.20 -1.38
N VAL A 458 18.58 29.14 -1.37
CA VAL A 458 20.03 29.23 -1.25
C VAL A 458 20.60 29.51 -2.65
N ASN A 459 21.12 30.72 -2.85
CA ASN A 459 21.66 31.19 -4.14
C ASN A 459 20.63 31.06 -5.31
N GLY A 460 19.35 31.30 -5.04
CA GLY A 460 18.27 31.23 -6.03
C GLY A 460 17.80 29.81 -6.36
N ILE A 461 18.33 28.75 -5.68
CA ILE A 461 17.90 27.37 -5.83
C ILE A 461 16.70 27.10 -4.94
N LEU A 462 15.61 26.60 -5.54
CA LEU A 462 14.31 26.42 -4.86
C LEU A 462 14.22 25.11 -4.04
N GLY A 463 15.02 24.12 -4.37
CA GLY A 463 15.01 22.82 -3.69
C GLY A 463 15.80 21.76 -4.44
N ALA A 464 15.92 20.58 -3.88
CA ALA A 464 16.50 19.41 -4.53
C ALA A 464 15.42 18.60 -5.26
N ILE A 465 15.75 18.04 -6.43
CA ILE A 465 14.87 17.14 -7.14
C ILE A 465 14.93 15.75 -6.49
N GLY A 466 13.79 15.30 -5.99
CA GLY A 466 13.61 13.93 -5.52
C GLY A 466 13.07 13.01 -6.61
N ALA A 467 13.28 11.73 -6.43
CA ALA A 467 12.71 10.68 -7.28
C ALA A 467 11.18 10.73 -7.32
N GLY A 468 10.59 10.07 -8.31
CA GLY A 468 9.18 9.66 -8.26
C GLY A 468 8.93 8.73 -7.07
N THR A 469 7.69 8.53 -6.72
CA THR A 469 7.29 7.56 -5.70
C THR A 469 6.81 6.28 -6.38
N ALA A 470 7.51 5.15 -6.14
CA ALA A 470 7.07 3.85 -6.60
C ALA A 470 5.98 3.26 -5.70
N THR A 471 5.95 1.96 -5.47
CA THR A 471 4.89 1.30 -4.71
C THR A 471 4.64 1.99 -3.36
N ASN A 472 3.39 2.36 -3.11
CA ASN A 472 2.93 2.96 -1.86
C ASN A 472 1.96 1.99 -1.15
N TRP A 473 1.16 2.49 -0.20
CA TRP A 473 0.29 1.74 0.71
C TRP A 473 -0.62 0.67 0.06
N PRO A 474 -1.11 0.80 -1.18
CA PRO A 474 -1.90 -0.26 -1.76
C PRO A 474 -1.12 -1.56 -1.93
N GLY A 475 0.21 -1.46 -1.95
CA GLY A 475 1.10 -2.58 -2.11
C GLY A 475 1.15 -3.09 -3.56
N SER A 476 2.03 -4.05 -3.78
CA SER A 476 2.15 -4.83 -5.01
C SER A 476 1.37 -6.14 -4.89
N ALA A 477 1.40 -6.97 -5.93
CA ALA A 477 0.85 -8.32 -5.89
C ALA A 477 1.90 -9.33 -6.39
N ALA A 478 1.70 -10.59 -6.04
CA ALA A 478 2.59 -11.65 -6.46
C ALA A 478 1.82 -12.89 -6.91
N ASP A 479 2.32 -13.54 -7.92
CA ASP A 479 1.80 -14.83 -8.40
C ASP A 479 2.64 -15.97 -7.79
N PRO A 480 2.07 -16.73 -6.86
CA PRO A 480 2.80 -17.83 -6.22
C PRO A 480 3.02 -19.04 -7.14
N GLU A 481 2.33 -19.11 -8.29
CA GLU A 481 2.49 -20.20 -9.26
C GLU A 481 3.65 -19.96 -10.24
N THR A 482 3.99 -18.70 -10.49
CA THR A 482 5.03 -18.31 -11.45
C THR A 482 6.18 -17.52 -10.84
N HIS A 483 6.13 -17.25 -9.52
CA HIS A 483 7.11 -16.51 -8.73
C HIS A 483 7.37 -15.07 -9.24
N VAL A 484 6.33 -14.47 -9.83
CA VAL A 484 6.40 -13.10 -10.41
C VAL A 484 5.76 -12.10 -9.46
N VAL A 485 6.47 -11.00 -9.21
CA VAL A 485 5.95 -9.80 -8.53
C VAL A 485 5.48 -8.79 -9.56
N TYR A 486 4.27 -8.29 -9.39
CA TYR A 486 3.71 -7.19 -10.18
C TYR A 486 3.72 -5.91 -9.33
N ALA A 487 4.47 -4.92 -9.78
CA ALA A 487 4.70 -3.68 -9.03
C ALA A 487 4.40 -2.45 -9.88
N GLN A 488 3.84 -1.43 -9.25
CA GLN A 488 3.50 -0.16 -9.88
C GLN A 488 4.43 0.96 -9.41
N ALA A 489 4.69 1.94 -10.29
CA ALA A 489 5.47 3.12 -9.97
C ALA A 489 4.90 4.39 -10.61
N GLY A 490 5.00 5.51 -9.89
CA GLY A 490 4.88 6.86 -10.42
C GLY A 490 6.26 7.44 -10.73
N ASN A 491 6.42 8.03 -11.91
CA ASN A 491 7.72 8.50 -12.41
C ASN A 491 7.87 10.03 -12.42
N LEU A 492 6.96 10.77 -11.78
CA LEU A 492 7.06 12.22 -11.71
C LEU A 492 7.99 12.63 -10.56
N PRO A 493 9.05 13.39 -10.83
CA PRO A 493 9.90 13.95 -9.79
C PRO A 493 9.20 15.09 -9.06
N SER A 494 9.61 15.34 -7.81
CA SER A 494 9.15 16.45 -7.00
C SER A 494 10.32 17.24 -6.43
N ALA A 495 10.11 18.53 -6.17
CA ALA A 495 11.08 19.32 -5.43
C ALA A 495 10.95 19.03 -3.92
N ARG A 496 12.08 18.81 -3.26
CA ARG A 496 12.21 18.64 -1.82
C ARG A 496 12.95 19.85 -1.25
N SER A 497 12.20 20.71 -0.58
CA SER A 497 12.71 21.96 -0.04
C SER A 497 12.30 22.10 1.42
N LEU A 498 13.18 22.68 2.21
CA LEU A 498 13.02 22.96 3.62
C LEU A 498 13.02 24.47 3.88
N VAL A 499 12.21 24.89 4.84
CA VAL A 499 12.12 26.27 5.33
C VAL A 499 12.07 26.26 6.86
N ALA A 500 12.45 27.36 7.48
CA ALA A 500 12.14 27.57 8.89
C ALA A 500 10.62 27.67 9.08
N PRO A 501 10.02 26.96 10.04
CA PRO A 501 8.60 27.09 10.31
C PRO A 501 8.27 28.48 10.87
N PRO A 502 7.00 28.95 10.78
CA PRO A 502 6.55 30.14 11.48
C PRO A 502 6.83 30.05 12.98
N ALA A 503 7.10 31.19 13.61
CA ALA A 503 7.35 31.25 15.04
C ALA A 503 6.21 30.61 15.85
N GLY A 504 6.55 29.67 16.74
CA GLY A 504 5.59 28.95 17.58
C GLY A 504 4.82 27.82 16.90
N PHE A 505 5.07 27.55 15.62
CA PHE A 505 4.41 26.44 14.91
C PHE A 505 5.03 25.07 15.23
N SER A 506 6.35 24.98 15.23
CA SER A 506 7.06 23.71 15.41
C SER A 506 8.32 23.89 16.26
N ASP A 507 8.67 22.85 17.01
CA ASP A 507 9.97 22.73 17.68
C ASP A 507 11.05 22.13 16.76
N ILE A 508 10.69 21.72 15.54
CA ILE A 508 11.63 21.26 14.51
C ILE A 508 12.21 22.45 13.78
N ARG A 509 13.54 22.48 13.67
CA ARG A 509 14.26 23.62 13.09
C ARG A 509 13.88 23.93 11.64
N TYR A 510 13.62 22.88 10.86
CA TYR A 510 13.24 23.00 9.45
C TYR A 510 12.12 22.01 9.13
N VAL A 511 11.15 22.47 8.33
CA VAL A 511 10.00 21.70 7.85
C VAL A 511 9.88 21.84 6.33
N SER A 512 9.11 20.98 5.69
CA SER A 512 8.87 21.08 4.26
C SER A 512 8.19 22.40 3.89
N GLY A 513 8.67 23.05 2.83
CA GLY A 513 8.12 24.30 2.34
C GLY A 513 8.95 24.88 1.19
N LEU A 514 8.39 25.84 0.45
CA LEU A 514 9.09 26.58 -0.61
C LEU A 514 9.39 27.98 -0.14
N ALA A 515 10.65 28.38 -0.24
CA ALA A 515 11.07 29.73 0.11
C ALA A 515 10.35 30.79 -0.74
N GLY A 516 10.04 31.92 -0.11
CA GLY A 516 9.30 33.01 -0.76
C GLY A 516 7.81 32.72 -0.96
N GLN A 517 7.29 31.57 -0.56
CA GLN A 517 5.87 31.25 -0.55
C GLN A 517 5.29 31.31 0.87
N GLN A 518 3.98 31.57 0.95
CA GLN A 518 3.28 31.48 2.21
C GLN A 518 3.38 30.06 2.76
N PHE A 519 3.78 29.93 4.02
CA PHE A 519 3.81 28.65 4.72
C PHE A 519 2.43 27.98 4.69
N ARG A 520 2.42 26.70 4.37
CA ARG A 520 1.21 25.86 4.42
C ARG A 520 1.51 24.62 5.25
N GLU A 521 0.63 24.35 6.19
CA GLU A 521 0.64 23.06 6.87
C GLU A 521 0.28 21.96 5.87
N VAL A 522 1.16 20.95 5.74
CA VAL A 522 0.94 19.78 4.91
C VAL A 522 0.51 18.64 5.83
N LEU A 523 -0.76 18.33 5.79
CA LEU A 523 -1.33 17.20 6.51
C LEU A 523 -1.14 15.91 5.69
N GLY A 524 -0.93 14.82 6.38
CA GLY A 524 -0.84 13.50 5.75
C GLY A 524 -2.16 13.05 5.12
N PRO A 525 -2.15 12.08 4.20
CA PRO A 525 -3.35 11.52 3.59
C PRO A 525 -4.32 10.97 4.64
N GLY A 526 -5.56 11.39 4.58
CA GLY A 526 -6.60 10.99 5.53
C GLY A 526 -6.74 11.88 6.78
N ASP A 527 -5.87 12.87 6.94
CA ASP A 527 -5.95 13.83 8.05
C ASP A 527 -6.97 14.93 7.82
N CYS A 528 -7.47 15.07 6.59
CA CYS A 528 -8.48 16.05 6.31
C CYS A 528 -9.85 15.58 6.75
N CYS A 529 -10.59 16.50 7.32
CA CYS A 529 -12.03 16.46 7.27
C CYS A 529 -12.68 15.47 8.24
N ALA A 530 -12.27 15.45 9.51
CA ALA A 530 -13.05 14.80 10.55
C ALA A 530 -14.48 15.31 10.55
N ALA A 531 -15.41 14.39 10.67
CA ALA A 531 -16.83 14.70 10.61
C ALA A 531 -17.30 15.72 11.66
N ASP A 532 -16.61 15.78 12.78
CA ASP A 532 -16.94 16.60 13.94
C ASP A 532 -15.84 17.66 14.25
N ALA A 533 -14.87 17.85 13.35
CA ALA A 533 -13.89 18.92 13.50
C ALA A 533 -14.61 20.28 13.27
N PRO A 534 -14.40 21.27 14.13
CA PRO A 534 -14.88 22.61 13.86
C PRO A 534 -14.33 23.08 12.50
N PRO A 535 -15.11 23.81 11.69
CA PRO A 535 -14.61 24.33 10.43
C PRO A 535 -13.34 25.15 10.74
N ARG A 536 -12.25 24.82 10.04
CA ARG A 536 -11.03 25.62 10.14
C ARG A 536 -11.38 27.05 9.77
N PRO A 537 -10.85 28.05 10.47
CA PRO A 537 -10.95 29.42 10.00
C PRO A 537 -10.44 29.43 8.56
N THR A 538 -11.32 29.70 7.62
CA THR A 538 -10.93 29.95 6.23
C THR A 538 -10.00 31.15 6.29
N ALA A 539 -8.72 30.94 5.98
CA ALA A 539 -7.86 32.07 5.68
C ALA A 539 -8.62 32.95 4.65
N PRO A 540 -8.64 34.25 4.79
CA PRO A 540 -9.29 35.13 3.82
C PRO A 540 -8.85 34.68 2.43
N ALA A 541 -9.80 34.48 1.51
CA ALA A 541 -9.48 34.11 0.14
C ALA A 541 -8.46 35.14 -0.36
N ALA A 542 -7.27 34.66 -0.76
CA ALA A 542 -6.28 35.51 -1.36
C ALA A 542 -6.94 36.17 -2.59
N PRO A 543 -6.75 37.49 -2.79
CA PRO A 543 -7.27 38.16 -3.97
C PRO A 543 -6.79 37.41 -5.23
N PRO A 544 -7.60 37.32 -6.29
CA PRO A 544 -7.20 36.70 -7.51
C PRO A 544 -5.89 37.32 -8.01
N PRO A 545 -4.92 36.53 -8.50
CA PRO A 545 -3.68 37.08 -9.02
C PRO A 545 -3.99 38.05 -10.16
N PRO A 546 -3.23 39.16 -10.29
CA PRO A 546 -3.42 40.11 -11.41
C PRO A 546 -3.24 39.34 -12.73
N SER A 547 -4.11 39.65 -13.70
CA SER A 547 -4.05 39.10 -15.04
C SER A 547 -2.69 39.39 -15.67
N GLY A 548 -1.88 38.35 -15.87
CA GLY A 548 -0.52 38.45 -16.44
C GLY A 548 0.58 37.89 -15.55
N ALA A 549 0.28 37.42 -14.33
CA ALA A 549 1.26 36.72 -13.50
C ALA A 549 1.51 35.30 -14.04
N ALA A 550 2.79 34.91 -14.13
CA ALA A 550 3.17 33.55 -14.45
C ALA A 550 2.46 32.54 -13.51
N PRO A 551 2.02 31.37 -14.02
CA PRO A 551 1.31 30.41 -13.18
C PRO A 551 2.15 30.06 -11.96
N ASN A 552 1.54 30.10 -10.78
CA ASN A 552 2.17 29.74 -9.52
C ASN A 552 2.77 28.33 -9.64
N PRO A 553 4.01 28.13 -9.18
CA PRO A 553 4.57 26.77 -9.12
C PRO A 553 3.65 25.90 -8.25
N PRO A 554 3.51 24.60 -8.58
CA PRO A 554 2.64 23.69 -7.85
C PRO A 554 3.03 23.62 -6.38
N ALA A 555 2.01 23.58 -5.53
CA ALA A 555 2.18 23.48 -4.08
C ALA A 555 3.08 22.27 -3.71
N ALA A 556 3.97 22.45 -2.74
CA ALA A 556 4.68 21.35 -2.10
C ALA A 556 3.64 20.36 -1.53
N GLY A 557 3.51 19.21 -2.17
CA GLY A 557 2.51 18.20 -1.78
C GLY A 557 1.71 17.65 -2.96
N GLY A 558 2.40 17.14 -4.04
CA GLY A 558 1.77 16.30 -5.05
C GLY A 558 1.63 16.83 -6.46
N GLY A 559 1.96 18.09 -6.75
CA GLY A 559 2.11 18.56 -8.13
C GLY A 559 3.54 18.40 -8.59
N GLY A 560 3.80 17.52 -9.58
CA GLY A 560 5.12 17.39 -10.20
C GLY A 560 5.58 18.70 -10.85
N LEU A 561 6.88 18.82 -11.08
CA LEU A 561 7.46 19.94 -11.81
C LEU A 561 6.91 19.99 -13.24
N THR A 562 6.56 21.19 -13.72
CA THR A 562 5.92 21.33 -15.02
C THR A 562 6.55 22.43 -15.88
N VAL A 563 6.42 22.29 -17.19
CA VAL A 563 6.71 23.27 -18.23
C VAL A 563 5.43 23.49 -19.04
N GLN A 564 4.94 24.72 -19.12
CA GLN A 564 3.69 25.04 -19.81
C GLN A 564 2.49 24.17 -19.37
N GLY A 565 2.47 23.66 -18.11
CA GLY A 565 1.44 22.76 -17.62
C GLY A 565 1.63 21.27 -17.96
N LEU A 566 2.67 20.93 -18.70
CA LEU A 566 3.09 19.56 -18.99
C LEU A 566 4.13 19.11 -17.95
N PRO A 567 4.20 17.81 -17.58
CA PRO A 567 5.27 17.33 -16.72
C PRO A 567 6.67 17.63 -17.28
N ILE A 568 7.58 18.10 -16.44
CA ILE A 568 8.95 18.47 -16.85
C ILE A 568 9.76 17.29 -17.37
N VAL A 569 9.30 16.08 -17.18
CA VAL A 569 9.93 14.85 -17.63
C VAL A 569 9.16 14.22 -18.76
N ARG A 570 9.88 13.48 -19.63
CA ARG A 570 9.26 12.64 -20.63
C ARG A 570 8.50 11.46 -20.03
N PRO A 571 7.45 10.94 -20.69
CA PRO A 571 6.77 9.72 -20.26
C PRO A 571 7.70 8.49 -20.26
N PRO A 572 7.26 7.35 -19.62
CA PRO A 572 5.96 7.15 -18.99
C PRO A 572 5.87 7.77 -17.58
N TYR A 573 4.69 8.33 -17.24
CA TYR A 573 4.42 8.98 -15.97
C TYR A 573 3.97 8.03 -14.87
N GLY A 574 3.43 6.88 -15.27
CA GLY A 574 3.07 5.78 -14.40
C GLY A 574 3.24 4.47 -15.12
N VAL A 575 3.76 3.47 -14.43
CA VAL A 575 4.09 2.15 -15.01
C VAL A 575 3.59 1.02 -14.14
N LEU A 576 3.30 -0.11 -14.80
CA LEU A 576 3.11 -1.42 -14.21
C LEU A 576 4.24 -2.33 -14.72
N SER A 577 4.86 -3.07 -13.82
CA SER A 577 6.02 -3.92 -14.10
C SER A 577 5.80 -5.34 -13.60
N ALA A 578 6.34 -6.34 -14.29
CA ALA A 578 6.46 -7.72 -13.82
C ALA A 578 7.92 -8.08 -13.60
N ILE A 579 8.21 -8.68 -12.47
CA ILE A 579 9.55 -8.99 -12.00
C ILE A 579 9.62 -10.49 -11.66
N ASP A 580 10.45 -11.22 -12.39
CA ASP A 580 10.73 -12.66 -12.18
C ASP A 580 11.68 -12.78 -10.98
N LEU A 581 11.21 -13.36 -9.88
CA LEU A 581 12.04 -13.56 -8.68
C LEU A 581 12.92 -14.82 -8.73
N ASP A 582 12.74 -15.71 -9.68
CA ASP A 582 13.71 -16.81 -9.86
C ASP A 582 15.01 -16.32 -10.51
N LYS A 583 14.90 -15.26 -11.34
CA LYS A 583 16.05 -14.67 -12.05
C LYS A 583 16.51 -13.33 -11.46
N GLY A 584 15.64 -12.64 -10.73
CA GLY A 584 15.87 -11.26 -10.31
C GLY A 584 15.90 -10.29 -11.49
N GLU A 585 14.95 -10.42 -12.43
CA GLU A 585 14.91 -9.67 -13.67
C GLU A 585 13.55 -9.04 -13.93
N LEU A 586 13.56 -7.91 -14.63
CA LEU A 586 12.36 -7.27 -15.14
C LEU A 586 11.89 -8.01 -16.39
N MET A 587 10.72 -8.65 -16.34
CA MET A 587 10.14 -9.35 -17.50
C MET A 587 9.57 -8.38 -18.51
N TRP A 588 8.76 -7.44 -18.04
CA TRP A 588 8.15 -6.39 -18.85
C TRP A 588 7.76 -5.18 -17.98
N GLN A 589 7.64 -4.05 -18.64
CA GLN A 589 7.12 -2.81 -18.07
C GLN A 589 6.26 -2.09 -19.09
N VAL A 590 5.07 -1.64 -18.68
CA VAL A 590 4.13 -0.94 -19.54
C VAL A 590 3.59 0.33 -18.88
N PRO A 591 3.27 1.38 -19.68
CA PRO A 591 2.55 2.55 -19.17
C PRO A 591 1.16 2.15 -18.67
N HIS A 592 0.80 2.57 -17.45
CA HIS A 592 -0.52 2.31 -16.87
C HIS A 592 -1.45 3.51 -16.99
N GLY A 593 -2.68 3.27 -17.46
CA GLY A 593 -3.69 4.30 -17.70
C GLY A 593 -3.56 4.99 -19.05
N ASP A 594 -4.57 5.75 -19.45
CA ASP A 594 -4.56 6.53 -20.67
C ASP A 594 -3.68 7.77 -20.55
N THR A 595 -3.32 8.38 -21.67
CA THR A 595 -2.70 9.71 -21.66
C THR A 595 -3.67 10.73 -21.05
N PRO A 596 -3.26 11.47 -20.00
CA PRO A 596 -4.09 12.49 -19.36
C PRO A 596 -4.60 13.56 -20.32
N ASP A 597 -5.79 14.12 -20.04
CA ASP A 597 -6.45 15.07 -20.93
C ASP A 597 -5.63 16.35 -21.17
N ASN A 598 -4.97 16.88 -20.11
CA ASN A 598 -4.11 18.06 -20.21
C ASN A 598 -2.91 17.88 -21.16
N ILE A 599 -2.48 16.65 -21.40
CA ILE A 599 -1.42 16.32 -22.35
C ILE A 599 -2.02 16.11 -23.73
N ARG A 600 -3.07 15.30 -23.82
CA ARG A 600 -3.70 14.92 -25.08
C ARG A 600 -4.29 16.13 -25.82
N THR A 601 -4.80 17.14 -25.11
CA THR A 601 -5.42 18.35 -25.67
C THR A 601 -4.52 19.59 -25.57
N HIS A 602 -3.23 19.41 -25.26
CA HIS A 602 -2.33 20.54 -25.06
C HIS A 602 -2.08 21.28 -26.39
N PRO A 603 -2.20 22.61 -26.46
CA PRO A 603 -2.06 23.37 -27.69
C PRO A 603 -0.71 23.15 -28.40
N MET A 604 0.39 23.12 -27.64
CA MET A 604 1.74 22.87 -28.20
C MET A 604 1.94 21.47 -28.76
N LEU A 605 1.04 20.53 -28.47
CA LEU A 605 1.09 19.13 -28.95
C LEU A 605 0.02 18.86 -30.01
N ALA A 606 -0.70 19.90 -30.48
CA ALA A 606 -1.74 19.76 -31.47
C ALA A 606 -1.18 19.16 -32.78
N GLY A 607 -1.87 18.15 -33.31
CA GLY A 607 -1.44 17.43 -34.52
C GLY A 607 -0.34 16.39 -34.33
N MET A 608 0.22 16.26 -33.11
CA MET A 608 1.23 15.25 -32.81
C MET A 608 0.58 13.91 -32.40
N THR A 609 1.19 12.80 -32.80
CA THR A 609 0.85 11.48 -32.26
C THR A 609 1.55 11.29 -30.92
N ILE A 610 0.80 11.39 -29.82
CA ILE A 610 1.33 11.21 -28.49
C ILE A 610 1.25 9.72 -28.10
N PRO A 611 2.36 9.06 -27.76
CA PRO A 611 2.33 7.69 -27.28
C PRO A 611 1.57 7.60 -25.96
N LYS A 612 1.13 6.40 -25.58
CA LYS A 612 0.50 6.17 -24.27
C LYS A 612 1.50 6.56 -23.15
N THR A 613 1.15 7.58 -22.39
CA THR A 613 2.07 8.15 -21.38
C THR A 613 1.97 7.51 -20.00
N GLY A 614 0.89 6.75 -19.75
CA GLY A 614 0.53 6.38 -18.38
C GLY A 614 0.09 7.61 -17.55
N GLN A 615 -0.35 7.36 -16.33
CA GLN A 615 -0.94 8.39 -15.47
C GLN A 615 -0.09 8.62 -14.21
N ALA A 616 0.06 9.87 -13.81
CA ALA A 616 0.53 10.22 -12.48
C ALA A 616 -0.41 9.65 -11.41
N GLY A 617 0.13 9.31 -10.23
CA GLY A 617 -0.65 8.70 -9.15
C GLY A 617 -0.74 7.17 -9.22
N THR A 618 -0.17 6.54 -10.24
CA THR A 618 -0.13 5.06 -10.39
C THR A 618 0.45 4.36 -9.16
N SER A 619 1.39 4.95 -8.43
CA SER A 619 1.91 4.41 -7.16
C SER A 619 0.85 4.30 -6.04
N GLY A 620 -0.22 5.07 -6.11
CA GLY A 620 -1.27 5.15 -5.11
C GLY A 620 -2.49 4.26 -5.40
N VAL A 621 -2.49 3.45 -6.47
CA VAL A 621 -3.56 2.50 -6.77
C VAL A 621 -3.05 1.07 -6.68
N GLY A 622 -3.86 0.21 -6.07
CA GLY A 622 -3.51 -1.20 -5.88
C GLY A 622 -3.89 -2.07 -7.07
N LEU A 623 -3.37 -3.27 -7.05
CA LEU A 623 -3.63 -4.29 -8.06
C LEU A 623 -3.95 -5.64 -7.43
N MET A 624 -4.53 -6.54 -8.20
CA MET A 624 -4.67 -7.96 -7.85
C MET A 624 -4.22 -8.82 -9.02
N VAL A 625 -3.91 -10.06 -8.73
CA VAL A 625 -3.52 -11.07 -9.73
C VAL A 625 -4.49 -12.24 -9.67
N THR A 626 -4.97 -12.67 -10.83
CA THR A 626 -5.70 -13.93 -10.96
C THR A 626 -4.82 -14.98 -11.64
N LYS A 627 -5.37 -16.15 -11.86
CA LYS A 627 -4.67 -17.19 -12.62
C LYS A 627 -4.22 -16.71 -14.01
N THR A 628 -4.93 -15.75 -14.62
CA THR A 628 -4.72 -15.37 -16.03
C THR A 628 -4.34 -13.92 -16.24
N VAL A 629 -4.79 -12.99 -15.39
CA VAL A 629 -4.62 -11.54 -15.61
C VAL A 629 -4.16 -10.80 -14.35
N VAL A 630 -3.51 -9.65 -14.57
CA VAL A 630 -3.30 -8.62 -13.57
C VAL A 630 -4.39 -7.57 -13.75
N VAL A 631 -5.10 -7.19 -12.68
CA VAL A 631 -6.17 -6.20 -12.71
C VAL A 631 -5.79 -4.97 -11.90
N MET A 632 -5.92 -3.78 -12.50
CA MET A 632 -5.58 -2.50 -11.91
C MET A 632 -6.41 -1.38 -12.54
N GLY A 633 -6.94 -0.47 -11.74
CA GLY A 633 -7.76 0.65 -12.24
C GLY A 633 -6.95 1.93 -12.41
N ASP A 634 -7.49 2.84 -13.21
CA ASP A 634 -6.89 4.15 -13.46
C ASP A 634 -6.91 5.04 -12.21
N PRO A 635 -5.81 5.74 -11.89
CA PRO A 635 -5.78 6.73 -10.81
C PRO A 635 -6.43 8.07 -11.16
N GLN A 636 -6.75 8.31 -12.43
CA GLN A 636 -7.27 9.59 -12.92
C GLN A 636 -8.44 9.40 -13.87
N ILE A 637 -9.31 10.42 -13.90
CA ILE A 637 -10.38 10.53 -14.89
C ILE A 637 -9.78 11.06 -16.20
N THR A 638 -10.21 10.48 -17.32
CA THR A 638 -9.90 10.93 -18.68
C THR A 638 -11.17 10.98 -19.54
N ALA A 639 -11.13 11.78 -20.61
CA ALA A 639 -12.21 11.90 -21.59
C ALA A 639 -11.67 11.76 -23.02
N PRO A 640 -11.12 10.59 -23.41
CA PRO A 640 -10.65 10.38 -24.77
C PRO A 640 -11.80 10.46 -25.78
N PRO A 641 -11.54 10.85 -27.04
CA PRO A 641 -12.56 10.87 -28.09
C PRO A 641 -13.29 9.53 -28.21
N GLY A 642 -14.61 9.59 -28.37
CA GLY A 642 -15.46 8.39 -28.54
C GLY A 642 -15.71 7.58 -27.27
N ARG A 643 -15.24 8.05 -26.09
CA ARG A 643 -15.50 7.39 -24.81
C ARG A 643 -16.05 8.36 -23.75
N GLN A 644 -17.00 7.89 -22.94
CA GLN A 644 -17.51 8.65 -21.82
C GLN A 644 -16.38 9.03 -20.84
N ARG A 645 -16.43 10.26 -20.32
CA ARG A 645 -15.51 10.72 -19.28
C ARG A 645 -15.58 9.82 -18.06
N GLY A 646 -14.43 9.34 -17.58
CA GLY A 646 -14.34 8.43 -16.44
C GLY A 646 -12.94 7.84 -16.31
N ALA A 647 -12.83 6.81 -15.49
CA ALA A 647 -11.65 5.98 -15.32
C ALA A 647 -11.89 4.58 -15.91
N MET A 648 -10.89 3.74 -15.99
CA MET A 648 -11.03 2.37 -16.45
C MET A 648 -10.50 1.40 -15.41
N LEU A 649 -11.16 0.27 -15.22
CA LEU A 649 -10.58 -0.93 -14.62
C LEU A 649 -9.97 -1.75 -15.76
N ARG A 650 -8.67 -2.03 -15.68
CA ARG A 650 -7.90 -2.66 -16.76
C ARG A 650 -7.41 -4.05 -16.39
N ALA A 651 -7.37 -4.93 -17.38
CA ALA A 651 -6.74 -6.23 -17.28
C ALA A 651 -5.51 -6.30 -18.20
N TYR A 652 -4.44 -6.87 -17.68
CA TYR A 652 -3.18 -7.09 -18.38
C TYR A 652 -2.85 -8.57 -18.41
N ASP A 653 -2.36 -9.07 -19.54
CA ASP A 653 -1.80 -10.41 -19.66
C ASP A 653 -0.56 -10.54 -18.75
N LYS A 654 -0.52 -11.57 -17.91
CA LYS A 654 0.54 -11.74 -16.92
C LYS A 654 1.93 -11.92 -17.52
N LYS A 655 2.02 -12.53 -18.70
CA LYS A 655 3.29 -12.89 -19.34
C LYS A 655 3.90 -11.75 -20.14
N THR A 656 3.04 -10.93 -20.77
CA THR A 656 3.45 -9.94 -21.78
C THR A 656 3.26 -8.49 -21.33
N GLY A 657 2.42 -8.24 -20.31
CA GLY A 657 2.01 -6.88 -19.93
C GLY A 657 1.03 -6.23 -20.93
N GLN A 658 0.64 -6.95 -21.99
CA GLN A 658 -0.34 -6.41 -22.95
C GLN A 658 -1.68 -6.20 -22.25
N GLN A 659 -2.28 -5.01 -22.44
CA GLN A 659 -3.64 -4.78 -21.98
C GLN A 659 -4.62 -5.63 -22.82
N VAL A 660 -5.32 -6.56 -22.15
CA VAL A 660 -6.26 -7.49 -22.78
C VAL A 660 -7.71 -7.09 -22.59
N GLY A 661 -7.99 -6.14 -21.69
CA GLY A 661 -9.35 -5.64 -21.48
C GLY A 661 -9.38 -4.38 -20.63
N ALA A 662 -10.52 -3.67 -20.73
CA ALA A 662 -10.80 -2.51 -19.90
C ALA A 662 -12.30 -2.24 -19.82
N VAL A 663 -12.82 -1.96 -18.61
CA VAL A 663 -14.22 -1.56 -18.39
C VAL A 663 -14.31 -0.21 -17.70
N TRP A 664 -15.35 0.54 -18.02
CA TRP A 664 -15.53 1.90 -17.55
C TRP A 664 -15.94 1.99 -16.08
N MET A 665 -15.41 3.00 -15.40
CA MET A 665 -15.78 3.40 -14.03
C MET A 665 -16.10 4.91 -13.99
N PRO A 666 -17.09 5.35 -13.17
CA PRO A 666 -17.44 6.77 -13.09
C PRO A 666 -16.41 7.62 -12.35
N ALA A 667 -15.51 6.99 -11.58
CA ALA A 667 -14.48 7.64 -10.79
C ALA A 667 -13.18 6.83 -10.77
N PRO A 668 -12.05 7.41 -10.34
CA PRO A 668 -10.79 6.70 -10.21
C PRO A 668 -10.88 5.56 -9.20
N GLN A 669 -10.02 4.56 -9.37
CA GLN A 669 -9.77 3.59 -8.33
C GLN A 669 -9.17 4.28 -7.10
N SER A 670 -9.72 3.99 -5.92
CA SER A 670 -9.26 4.56 -4.65
C SER A 670 -8.84 3.51 -3.62
N GLY A 671 -9.27 2.26 -3.75
CA GLY A 671 -8.82 1.09 -2.99
C GLY A 671 -8.24 0.01 -3.90
N SER A 672 -7.78 -1.12 -3.36
CA SER A 672 -7.29 -2.23 -4.18
C SER A 672 -8.44 -3.10 -4.68
N PRO A 673 -8.42 -3.58 -5.93
CA PRO A 673 -9.41 -4.52 -6.41
C PRO A 673 -9.25 -5.89 -5.73
N MET A 674 -10.34 -6.64 -5.65
CA MET A 674 -10.32 -8.04 -5.24
C MET A 674 -11.35 -8.83 -6.04
N THR A 675 -11.27 -10.16 -6.00
CA THR A 675 -12.20 -11.06 -6.69
C THR A 675 -12.69 -12.19 -5.78
N TYR A 676 -13.93 -12.59 -5.98
CA TYR A 676 -14.56 -13.68 -5.23
C TYR A 676 -15.57 -14.42 -6.11
N SER A 677 -16.10 -15.53 -5.62
CA SER A 677 -17.13 -16.32 -6.30
C SER A 677 -18.32 -16.58 -5.37
N VAL A 678 -19.53 -16.39 -5.89
CA VAL A 678 -20.79 -16.77 -5.23
C VAL A 678 -21.64 -17.56 -6.21
N ASP A 679 -22.16 -18.71 -5.79
CA ASP A 679 -22.99 -19.60 -6.62
C ASP A 679 -22.31 -19.93 -7.97
N GLY A 680 -20.99 -20.12 -7.99
CA GLY A 680 -20.23 -20.41 -9.20
C GLY A 680 -20.01 -19.23 -10.16
N LYS A 681 -20.47 -18.02 -9.79
CA LYS A 681 -20.26 -16.79 -10.56
C LYS A 681 -19.15 -15.98 -9.93
N GLN A 682 -18.15 -15.61 -10.74
CA GLN A 682 -17.02 -14.76 -10.32
C GLN A 682 -17.41 -13.26 -10.41
N TYR A 683 -16.97 -12.52 -9.40
CA TYR A 683 -17.09 -11.07 -9.30
C TYR A 683 -15.72 -10.43 -9.13
N ILE A 684 -15.56 -9.22 -9.65
CA ILE A 684 -14.45 -8.31 -9.34
C ILE A 684 -15.06 -7.08 -8.68
N ILE A 685 -14.58 -6.71 -7.51
CA ILE A 685 -15.01 -5.50 -6.80
C ILE A 685 -13.84 -4.54 -6.61
N VAL A 686 -14.12 -3.25 -6.72
CA VAL A 686 -13.15 -2.18 -6.53
C VAL A 686 -13.80 -1.00 -5.81
N ALA A 687 -13.06 -0.40 -4.89
CA ALA A 687 -13.42 0.89 -4.31
C ALA A 687 -13.02 2.01 -5.27
N ILE A 688 -13.94 2.92 -5.52
CA ILE A 688 -13.75 4.10 -6.37
C ILE A 688 -14.11 5.37 -5.61
N GLY A 689 -13.48 6.48 -5.96
CA GLY A 689 -13.74 7.79 -5.36
C GLY A 689 -12.70 8.81 -5.76
N GLY A 690 -12.95 10.06 -5.43
CA GLY A 690 -12.00 11.15 -5.67
C GLY A 690 -12.60 12.34 -6.39
N GLY A 691 -11.99 13.51 -6.24
CA GLY A 691 -12.53 14.76 -6.72
C GLY A 691 -13.87 15.08 -6.07
N ALA A 692 -14.91 15.25 -6.87
CA ALA A 692 -16.28 15.47 -6.42
C ALA A 692 -17.12 14.17 -6.34
N TYR A 693 -16.52 13.00 -6.59
CA TYR A 693 -17.21 11.71 -6.57
C TYR A 693 -16.99 11.01 -5.21
N SER A 694 -18.07 10.82 -4.47
CA SER A 694 -18.02 10.15 -3.16
C SER A 694 -17.73 8.66 -3.26
N GLY A 695 -17.20 8.09 -2.19
CA GLY A 695 -16.77 6.69 -2.11
C GLY A 695 -17.85 5.68 -2.47
N GLU A 696 -17.47 4.69 -3.26
CA GLU A 696 -18.37 3.64 -3.72
C GLU A 696 -17.60 2.34 -3.95
N TYR A 697 -18.23 1.23 -3.57
CA TYR A 697 -17.81 -0.11 -4.02
C TYR A 697 -18.57 -0.47 -5.29
N LEU A 698 -17.86 -0.83 -6.33
CA LEU A 698 -18.36 -1.18 -7.65
C LEU A 698 -18.01 -2.63 -7.97
N ALA A 699 -19.00 -3.48 -8.12
CA ALA A 699 -18.83 -4.90 -8.43
C ALA A 699 -19.14 -5.17 -9.89
N PHE A 700 -18.27 -5.92 -10.56
CA PHE A 700 -18.39 -6.36 -11.94
C PHE A 700 -18.53 -7.88 -12.01
N SER A 701 -19.29 -8.37 -12.99
CA SER A 701 -19.39 -9.78 -13.34
C SER A 701 -19.65 -9.95 -14.83
N LEU A 702 -19.46 -11.14 -15.34
CA LEU A 702 -19.92 -11.48 -16.68
C LEU A 702 -21.47 -11.42 -16.74
N PRO A 703 -22.06 -11.04 -17.87
CA PRO A 703 -23.50 -11.03 -18.04
C PRO A 703 -24.07 -12.42 -17.75
N GLY A 704 -25.18 -12.47 -17.02
CA GLY A 704 -25.90 -13.73 -16.79
C GLY A 704 -26.50 -14.23 -18.11
N GLY A 705 -26.47 -15.53 -18.36
CA GLY A 705 -27.12 -16.17 -19.51
C GLY A 705 -28.67 -16.17 -19.47
N GLY A 706 -29.28 -15.10 -18.96
CA GLY A 706 -30.72 -14.87 -18.96
C GLY A 706 -31.08 -13.85 -20.04
N THR A 707 -32.06 -14.18 -20.86
CA THR A 707 -32.69 -13.29 -21.84
C THR A 707 -32.99 -11.91 -21.25
N ARG A 708 -32.36 -10.87 -21.79
CA ARG A 708 -32.75 -9.47 -21.49
C ARG A 708 -34.21 -9.28 -21.88
N THR A 709 -35.10 -9.17 -20.92
CA THR A 709 -36.39 -8.49 -21.13
C THR A 709 -36.09 -7.00 -21.17
N THR A 710 -36.02 -6.44 -22.36
CA THR A 710 -36.01 -4.99 -22.60
C THR A 710 -37.39 -4.46 -22.10
N SER A 711 -37.44 -3.96 -20.85
CA SER A 711 -38.52 -3.05 -20.46
C SER A 711 -38.19 -1.69 -21.11
N GLN A 712 -38.81 -1.44 -22.25
CA GLN A 712 -39.04 -0.07 -22.72
C GLN A 712 -40.01 0.58 -21.71
N GLY A 713 -39.46 1.41 -20.82
CA GLY A 713 -40.25 2.28 -19.96
C GLY A 713 -40.45 3.62 -20.65
N GLN A 714 -41.67 3.99 -20.79
CA GLN A 714 -42.17 5.31 -21.18
C GLN A 714 -41.68 6.41 -20.22
#